data_6d739c0778df1272dd20187e452dc74b
#
_entry.id   6d739c0778df1272dd20187e452dc74b
#
_cell.length_a   1.000
_cell.length_b   1.000
_cell.length_c   1.000
_cell.angle_alpha   90.00
_cell.angle_beta   90.00
_cell.angle_gamma   90.00
#
_symmetry.space_group_name_H-M   'P 1'
#
loop_
_entity.id
_entity.type
_entity.pdbx_description
1 polymer ?
#
loop_
_entity_poly.entity_id
_entity_poly.type
_entity_poly.pdbx_seq_one_letter_code
_entity_poly.pdbx_strand_id
1 'polypeptide(L)'
;MEERMKLYDSGVYLVNGKEIMTDAAEVQQKTGKAVTKEQTAGNTIAYGILKKHNTSGNMDKLQVRFDKLTSHDITFVGIIQTARASGLERFPMPYVLTNCHNSLCAVGGTINEDDHMFGLTCAKKYGGVYVPPHQAVIHQFAREMLAESGAMILGSDSHTRYGALGTMAVGEGGPELVKQLLNKTYDIDMPGVVGVYLTGTPQKGVGPQDVALAIIGEVFDKGYVKNKVMEFVGPGVSNLSVDFRIGVDVMTTETTCLSSIWRTDEKVQDFYAIHGRPQAYKELNPGDVAYYDGMIEIDLGQIKPMIAMPFHPSNTYTIEELNANLMDILDDCEKRAEVSFDGAVKLDLKSKVRNGKLYVDQGIIAGCAGGGFENICDAADILKGASIGPDEFTLSVYPASTPIYMELVKNGAVASLMETGAIVKTAFCGPCFGAGDTPANNAFSIRHSTRNFPNREGSKVQKGQVASVALMDARSIAATAANKGYLTAATDLDVNYTKPKYFFDSRIYENRVFDSKGVADPSVEIQFGPNIKDWPAMSALPEHMVLKVVSEIHDPVTTTDELIPSGETSSFRSNPLGLAEFALSRKDPLYVGRAKEIQKAEKAVEAGECPVEAVPELQAVIDTIKTVYPDFGEKARKEKGYAGFGSTIFAVKPGDGSAREQAASCQKVLGGWANIANEYATKRYRSNLINWGMLPFIIGKGDLPFENLDYLFIPEIRKAVEDKQSEIQAYAVKDGALKPFSLHMDALTDDEREIILKGCLINYYRG
;
A
#
# COMPACT_ATOMS: atom_id res chain seq x y z
N MET A 1 -22.19 9.38 21.48
CA MET A 1 -20.81 9.66 21.00
C MET A 1 -20.78 11.12 20.58
N GLU A 2 -19.94 11.94 21.16
CA GLU A 2 -19.71 13.28 20.64
C GLU A 2 -19.13 13.14 19.22
N GLU A 3 -19.69 13.89 18.28
CA GLU A 3 -19.33 13.85 16.87
C GLU A 3 -17.94 14.49 16.71
N ARG A 4 -16.87 13.66 16.70
CA ARG A 4 -15.47 14.11 16.63
C ARG A 4 -15.13 14.77 15.29
N MET A 5 -15.88 14.41 14.26
CA MET A 5 -15.75 14.87 12.89
C MET A 5 -17.12 15.00 12.27
N LYS A 6 -17.23 15.97 11.37
CA LYS A 6 -18.43 16.13 10.55
C LYS A 6 -18.13 15.79 9.11
N LEU A 7 -18.86 14.83 8.56
CA LEU A 7 -18.82 14.48 7.15
C LEU A 7 -19.94 15.20 6.40
N TYR A 8 -19.62 15.78 5.25
CA TYR A 8 -20.59 16.38 4.35
C TYR A 8 -20.88 15.39 3.21
N ASP A 9 -22.07 14.83 3.16
CA ASP A 9 -22.47 13.80 2.19
C ASP A 9 -22.71 14.35 0.77
N SER A 10 -22.78 15.67 0.63
CA SER A 10 -22.89 16.37 -0.64
C SER A 10 -21.68 17.26 -0.89
N GLY A 11 -21.47 17.63 -2.15
CA GLY A 11 -20.42 18.58 -2.47
C GLY A 11 -20.58 19.92 -1.78
N VAL A 12 -19.46 20.56 -1.48
CA VAL A 12 -19.39 21.84 -0.75
C VAL A 12 -18.45 22.83 -1.42
N TYR A 13 -18.67 24.10 -1.13
CA TYR A 13 -17.78 25.20 -1.54
C TYR A 13 -16.98 25.66 -0.33
N LEU A 14 -15.68 25.80 -0.49
CA LEU A 14 -14.80 26.46 0.46
C LEU A 14 -14.53 27.87 -0.04
N VAL A 15 -14.96 28.87 0.73
CA VAL A 15 -14.83 30.29 0.38
C VAL A 15 -13.66 30.91 1.13
N ASN A 16 -12.73 31.50 0.39
CA ASN A 16 -11.49 32.14 0.90
C ASN A 16 -10.66 31.24 1.84
N GLY A 17 -10.75 29.90 1.66
CA GLY A 17 -10.06 28.92 2.51
C GLY A 17 -10.56 28.87 3.97
N LYS A 18 -11.72 29.48 4.29
CA LYS A 18 -12.18 29.67 5.69
C LYS A 18 -13.62 29.24 5.95
N GLU A 19 -14.49 29.29 4.97
CA GLU A 19 -15.92 29.06 5.21
C GLU A 19 -16.44 27.96 4.30
N ILE A 20 -17.12 27.00 4.89
CA ILE A 20 -17.76 25.89 4.19
C ILE A 20 -19.21 26.31 3.89
N MET A 21 -19.61 26.25 2.63
CA MET A 21 -20.97 26.53 2.17
C MET A 21 -21.49 25.37 1.31
N THR A 22 -22.75 25.03 1.47
CA THR A 22 -23.37 23.90 0.77
C THR A 22 -24.18 24.33 -0.45
N ASP A 23 -24.51 25.62 -0.57
CA ASP A 23 -25.37 26.17 -1.63
C ASP A 23 -24.62 27.23 -2.45
N ALA A 24 -24.65 27.07 -3.79
CA ALA A 24 -24.09 28.02 -4.75
C ALA A 24 -24.73 29.42 -4.68
N ALA A 25 -26.01 29.50 -4.31
CA ALA A 25 -26.70 30.78 -4.16
C ALA A 25 -26.18 31.57 -2.94
N GLU A 26 -25.88 30.90 -1.83
CA GLU A 26 -25.25 31.51 -0.66
C GLU A 26 -23.85 32.03 -1.00
N VAL A 27 -23.07 31.23 -1.76
CA VAL A 27 -21.75 31.65 -2.27
C VAL A 27 -21.86 32.90 -3.12
N GLN A 28 -22.83 32.94 -4.03
CA GLN A 28 -23.09 34.12 -4.90
C GLN A 28 -23.47 35.34 -4.07
N GLN A 29 -24.34 35.20 -3.08
CA GLN A 29 -24.73 36.29 -2.19
C GLN A 29 -23.52 36.85 -1.43
N LYS A 30 -22.61 36.00 -1.00
CA LYS A 30 -21.44 36.38 -0.22
C LYS A 30 -20.33 36.99 -1.07
N THR A 31 -20.06 36.41 -2.22
CA THR A 31 -18.91 36.77 -3.08
C THR A 31 -19.24 37.76 -4.20
N GLY A 32 -20.53 37.94 -4.44
CA GLY A 32 -21.02 38.74 -5.58
C GLY A 32 -20.81 38.08 -6.95
N LYS A 33 -20.34 36.84 -7.00
CA LYS A 33 -20.05 36.09 -8.24
C LYS A 33 -20.90 34.83 -8.31
N ALA A 34 -21.59 34.64 -9.43
CA ALA A 34 -22.23 33.37 -9.73
C ALA A 34 -21.16 32.29 -9.91
N VAL A 35 -21.32 31.13 -9.25
CA VAL A 35 -20.38 30.01 -9.33
C VAL A 35 -21.09 28.75 -9.75
N THR A 36 -20.41 27.92 -10.55
CA THR A 36 -20.84 26.54 -10.83
C THR A 36 -19.84 25.56 -10.28
N LYS A 37 -20.28 24.32 -10.08
CA LYS A 37 -19.41 23.21 -9.67
C LYS A 37 -18.19 23.10 -10.60
N GLU A 38 -18.42 23.08 -11.90
CA GLU A 38 -17.39 22.87 -12.93
C GLU A 38 -16.33 23.99 -12.92
N GLN A 39 -16.76 25.23 -12.72
CA GLN A 39 -15.83 26.37 -12.64
C GLN A 39 -14.98 26.34 -11.40
N THR A 40 -15.53 25.92 -10.26
CA THR A 40 -14.87 26.00 -8.95
C THR A 40 -14.16 24.71 -8.54
N ALA A 41 -14.50 23.55 -9.11
CA ALA A 41 -13.73 22.31 -8.96
C ALA A 41 -12.28 22.48 -9.47
N GLY A 42 -12.09 23.27 -10.53
CA GLY A 42 -10.77 23.62 -11.07
C GLY A 42 -9.88 24.45 -10.12
N ASN A 43 -10.42 24.96 -9.03
CA ASN A 43 -9.71 25.81 -8.08
C ASN A 43 -9.12 25.01 -6.87
N THR A 44 -9.26 23.68 -6.84
CA THR A 44 -8.58 22.86 -5.85
C THR A 44 -7.09 22.73 -6.17
N ILE A 45 -6.25 22.55 -5.17
CA ILE A 45 -4.81 22.31 -5.33
C ILE A 45 -4.59 21.05 -6.17
N ALA A 46 -5.33 19.98 -5.83
CA ALA A 46 -5.28 18.70 -6.52
C ALA A 46 -5.55 18.81 -8.01
N TYR A 47 -6.60 19.53 -8.42
CA TYR A 47 -6.93 19.76 -9.82
C TYR A 47 -5.79 20.48 -10.55
N GLY A 48 -5.23 21.52 -9.94
CA GLY A 48 -4.13 22.31 -10.52
C GLY A 48 -2.89 21.44 -10.78
N ILE A 49 -2.53 20.58 -9.85
CA ILE A 49 -1.38 19.67 -9.99
C ILE A 49 -1.66 18.61 -11.05
N LEU A 50 -2.82 17.94 -11.03
CA LEU A 50 -3.20 16.94 -12.03
C LEU A 50 -3.25 17.54 -13.44
N LYS A 51 -3.82 18.74 -13.60
CA LYS A 51 -3.86 19.44 -14.89
C LYS A 51 -2.46 19.72 -15.45
N LYS A 52 -1.51 20.12 -14.61
CA LYS A 52 -0.12 20.38 -15.01
C LYS A 52 0.57 19.12 -15.53
N HIS A 53 0.25 17.95 -14.97
CA HIS A 53 0.93 16.67 -15.28
C HIS A 53 0.15 15.81 -16.28
N ASN A 54 -1.05 16.24 -16.67
CA ASN A 54 -1.87 15.55 -17.66
C ASN A 54 -1.42 15.88 -19.09
N THR A 55 -1.12 14.87 -19.88
CA THR A 55 -0.68 14.98 -21.28
C THR A 55 -1.80 14.72 -22.29
N SER A 56 -2.97 14.20 -21.84
CA SER A 56 -4.08 13.90 -22.75
C SER A 56 -4.82 15.13 -23.29
N GLY A 57 -4.72 16.27 -22.59
CA GLY A 57 -5.56 17.45 -22.87
C GLY A 57 -7.03 17.29 -22.43
N ASN A 58 -7.44 16.11 -21.98
CA ASN A 58 -8.78 15.81 -21.48
C ASN A 58 -8.75 15.66 -19.96
N MET A 59 -9.53 16.49 -19.26
CA MET A 59 -9.56 16.46 -17.79
C MET A 59 -10.49 15.38 -17.23
N ASP A 60 -11.30 14.69 -18.02
CA ASP A 60 -12.09 13.55 -17.56
C ASP A 60 -11.28 12.26 -17.61
N LYS A 61 -10.33 12.15 -18.55
CA LYS A 61 -9.45 11.00 -18.80
C LYS A 61 -8.00 11.46 -18.79
N LEU A 62 -7.33 11.33 -17.65
CA LEU A 62 -5.98 11.82 -17.48
C LEU A 62 -4.95 10.81 -17.96
N GLN A 63 -3.90 11.31 -18.62
CA GLN A 63 -2.67 10.59 -18.94
C GLN A 63 -1.51 11.27 -18.21
N VAL A 64 -1.24 10.82 -16.97
CA VAL A 64 -0.34 11.50 -16.06
C VAL A 64 1.10 11.08 -16.29
N ARG A 65 2.01 12.06 -16.33
CA ARG A 65 3.47 11.87 -16.22
C ARG A 65 3.95 12.40 -14.89
N PHE A 66 4.70 11.56 -14.20
CA PHE A 66 5.32 11.92 -12.92
C PHE A 66 6.68 12.60 -13.14
N ASP A 67 7.05 13.47 -12.21
CA ASP A 67 8.36 14.16 -12.26
C ASP A 67 9.50 13.27 -11.76
N LYS A 68 9.22 12.38 -10.81
CA LYS A 68 10.24 11.57 -10.11
C LYS A 68 9.67 10.23 -9.68
N LEU A 69 10.56 9.23 -9.52
CA LEU A 69 10.21 7.89 -9.06
C LEU A 69 10.99 7.52 -7.80
N THR A 70 10.40 6.64 -6.98
CA THR A 70 11.07 6.07 -5.80
C THR A 70 10.65 4.62 -5.58
N SER A 71 11.61 3.75 -5.24
CA SER A 71 11.37 2.34 -4.95
C SER A 71 12.26 1.84 -3.83
N HIS A 72 11.83 0.76 -3.18
CA HIS A 72 12.62 0.08 -2.16
C HIS A 72 13.14 -1.28 -2.64
N ASP A 73 14.04 -1.87 -1.86
CA ASP A 73 14.83 -3.05 -2.19
C ASP A 73 14.00 -4.33 -2.46
N ILE A 74 12.82 -4.48 -1.91
CA ILE A 74 11.96 -5.62 -2.26
C ILE A 74 11.12 -5.41 -3.54
N THR A 75 11.29 -4.30 -4.25
CA THR A 75 10.52 -3.99 -5.48
C THR A 75 11.40 -3.56 -6.64
N PHE A 76 12.47 -2.79 -6.42
CA PHE A 76 13.22 -2.19 -7.53
C PHE A 76 13.87 -3.23 -8.45
N VAL A 77 14.30 -4.39 -7.94
CA VAL A 77 14.90 -5.44 -8.78
C VAL A 77 13.90 -5.90 -9.84
N GLY A 78 12.70 -6.29 -9.42
CA GLY A 78 11.63 -6.72 -10.32
C GLY A 78 11.20 -5.63 -11.30
N ILE A 79 11.09 -4.37 -10.84
CA ILE A 79 10.76 -3.22 -11.68
C ILE A 79 11.83 -3.02 -12.78
N ILE A 80 13.11 -2.99 -12.41
CA ILE A 80 14.20 -2.78 -13.37
C ILE A 80 14.31 -3.97 -14.32
N GLN A 81 14.18 -5.22 -13.83
CA GLN A 81 14.16 -6.40 -14.68
C GLN A 81 13.02 -6.36 -15.71
N THR A 82 11.82 -5.95 -15.29
CA THR A 82 10.66 -5.78 -16.18
C THR A 82 10.91 -4.68 -17.20
N ALA A 83 11.42 -3.52 -16.77
CA ALA A 83 11.72 -2.40 -17.66
C ALA A 83 12.82 -2.76 -18.68
N ARG A 84 13.88 -3.49 -18.23
CA ARG A 84 14.95 -4.00 -19.13
C ARG A 84 14.41 -4.96 -20.17
N ALA A 85 13.57 -5.90 -19.73
CA ALA A 85 12.90 -6.83 -20.64
C ALA A 85 12.01 -6.12 -21.65
N SER A 86 11.55 -4.90 -21.35
CA SER A 86 10.68 -4.06 -22.16
C SER A 86 11.44 -2.94 -22.93
N GLY A 87 12.79 -2.92 -22.92
CA GLY A 87 13.58 -2.01 -23.73
C GLY A 87 14.13 -0.77 -22.99
N LEU A 88 14.30 -0.81 -21.67
CA LEU A 88 14.90 0.30 -20.90
C LEU A 88 16.35 0.56 -21.33
N GLU A 89 16.65 1.82 -21.71
CA GLU A 89 18.00 2.28 -22.06
C GLU A 89 18.64 3.13 -20.95
N ARG A 90 17.84 3.99 -20.31
CA ARG A 90 18.25 4.84 -19.17
C ARG A 90 17.02 5.26 -18.38
N PHE A 91 17.21 5.73 -17.16
CA PHE A 91 16.11 6.36 -16.41
C PHE A 91 15.78 7.73 -17.01
N PRO A 92 14.54 7.94 -17.47
CA PRO A 92 14.16 9.19 -18.14
C PRO A 92 13.93 10.35 -17.17
N MET A 93 13.86 10.06 -15.87
CA MET A 93 13.61 11.00 -14.77
C MET A 93 14.37 10.55 -13.54
N PRO A 94 14.53 11.41 -12.50
CA PRO A 94 15.14 11.00 -11.24
C PRO A 94 14.44 9.76 -10.65
N TYR A 95 15.19 8.70 -10.43
CA TYR A 95 14.72 7.46 -9.82
C TYR A 95 15.60 7.07 -8.64
N VAL A 96 14.98 7.01 -7.45
CA VAL A 96 15.66 6.71 -6.18
C VAL A 96 15.40 5.28 -5.77
N LEU A 97 16.48 4.53 -5.55
CA LEU A 97 16.48 3.14 -5.09
C LEU A 97 16.93 3.11 -3.63
N THR A 98 16.01 2.86 -2.70
CA THR A 98 16.28 2.92 -1.25
C THR A 98 16.25 1.52 -0.63
N ASN A 99 17.28 1.18 0.14
CA ASN A 99 17.40 -0.12 0.80
C ASN A 99 16.97 -0.03 2.26
N CYS A 100 15.70 -0.33 2.55
CA CYS A 100 15.13 -0.16 3.89
C CYS A 100 14.12 -1.24 4.28
N HIS A 101 13.78 -2.17 3.39
CA HIS A 101 12.83 -3.27 3.64
C HIS A 101 13.53 -4.62 3.74
N ASN A 102 14.72 -4.76 3.17
CA ASN A 102 15.38 -6.04 3.14
C ASN A 102 16.21 -6.31 4.39
N SER A 103 16.50 -7.56 4.59
CA SER A 103 16.99 -8.11 5.84
C SER A 103 18.44 -7.77 6.20
N LEU A 104 19.20 -7.08 5.36
CA LEU A 104 20.50 -6.52 5.77
C LEU A 104 20.41 -5.57 6.97
N CYS A 105 19.24 -4.96 7.20
CA CYS A 105 19.01 -4.13 8.36
C CYS A 105 18.64 -4.95 9.62
N ALA A 106 18.26 -6.22 9.49
CA ALA A 106 17.82 -7.08 10.58
C ALA A 106 18.45 -8.47 10.53
N VAL A 107 18.19 -9.25 9.48
CA VAL A 107 18.67 -10.62 9.30
C VAL A 107 19.32 -10.69 7.92
N GLY A 108 20.62 -10.46 7.84
CA GLY A 108 21.34 -10.41 6.56
C GLY A 108 21.56 -11.79 5.94
N GLY A 109 21.69 -11.80 4.64
CA GLY A 109 22.10 -12.93 3.84
C GLY A 109 22.68 -12.46 2.51
N THR A 110 23.55 -13.25 1.90
CA THR A 110 24.17 -12.94 0.59
C THR A 110 23.12 -12.60 -0.46
N ILE A 111 22.00 -13.31 -0.45
CA ILE A 111 20.84 -13.08 -1.34
C ILE A 111 20.32 -11.64 -1.29
N ASN A 112 20.37 -10.99 -0.13
CA ASN A 112 19.92 -9.62 0.05
C ASN A 112 20.95 -8.61 -0.41
N GLU A 113 22.22 -8.88 -0.15
CA GLU A 113 23.32 -8.05 -0.64
C GLU A 113 23.43 -8.10 -2.16
N ASP A 114 23.14 -9.23 -2.79
CA ASP A 114 23.05 -9.35 -4.25
C ASP A 114 22.00 -8.38 -4.83
N ASP A 115 20.84 -8.25 -4.20
CA ASP A 115 19.81 -7.27 -4.62
C ASP A 115 20.32 -5.83 -4.47
N HIS A 116 21.06 -5.53 -3.40
CA HIS A 116 21.65 -4.21 -3.18
C HIS A 116 22.73 -3.89 -4.21
N MET A 117 23.60 -4.85 -4.53
CA MET A 117 24.64 -4.69 -5.57
C MET A 117 24.03 -4.53 -6.96
N PHE A 118 22.93 -5.25 -7.24
CA PHE A 118 22.13 -5.05 -8.46
C PHE A 118 21.61 -3.61 -8.52
N GLY A 119 21.00 -3.11 -7.45
CA GLY A 119 20.46 -1.75 -7.36
C GLY A 119 21.52 -0.67 -7.57
N LEU A 120 22.69 -0.80 -6.92
CA LEU A 120 23.82 0.13 -7.07
C LEU A 120 24.33 0.16 -8.52
N THR A 121 24.56 -1.02 -9.12
CA THR A 121 25.06 -1.09 -10.50
C THR A 121 24.03 -0.62 -11.52
N CYS A 122 22.74 -0.82 -11.27
CA CYS A 122 21.66 -0.25 -12.08
C CYS A 122 21.59 1.28 -11.94
N ALA A 123 21.73 1.83 -10.73
CA ALA A 123 21.77 3.28 -10.53
C ALA A 123 22.93 3.93 -11.30
N LYS A 124 24.10 3.29 -11.30
CA LYS A 124 25.27 3.73 -12.10
C LYS A 124 24.98 3.64 -13.60
N LYS A 125 24.50 2.49 -14.06
CA LYS A 125 24.28 2.22 -15.49
C LYS A 125 23.21 3.12 -16.09
N TYR A 126 22.08 3.30 -15.39
CA TYR A 126 20.91 3.98 -15.93
C TYR A 126 20.73 5.42 -15.47
N GLY A 127 21.59 5.91 -14.58
CA GLY A 127 21.54 7.32 -14.14
C GLY A 127 20.60 7.58 -12.96
N GLY A 128 20.58 6.71 -11.96
CA GLY A 128 19.73 6.80 -10.77
C GLY A 128 20.45 7.27 -9.52
N VAL A 129 19.70 7.23 -8.40
CA VAL A 129 20.19 7.46 -7.04
C VAL A 129 20.06 6.18 -6.23
N TYR A 130 21.11 5.79 -5.51
CA TYR A 130 21.11 4.60 -4.67
C TYR A 130 21.37 4.97 -3.21
N VAL A 131 20.40 4.66 -2.35
CA VAL A 131 20.46 4.88 -0.90
C VAL A 131 20.75 3.54 -0.21
N PRO A 132 21.94 3.36 0.38
CA PRO A 132 22.30 2.09 1.01
C PRO A 132 21.49 1.80 2.28
N PRO A 133 21.51 0.53 2.78
CA PRO A 133 20.86 0.15 4.03
C PRO A 133 21.28 1.04 5.20
N HIS A 134 20.39 1.18 6.18
CA HIS A 134 20.56 1.93 7.42
C HIS A 134 20.57 3.47 7.28
N GLN A 135 20.53 4.02 6.05
CA GLN A 135 20.60 5.47 5.85
C GLN A 135 19.25 6.16 6.04
N ALA A 136 18.20 5.62 5.46
CA ALA A 136 16.85 6.15 5.60
C ALA A 136 15.80 5.12 5.19
N VAL A 137 14.59 5.27 5.72
CA VAL A 137 13.42 4.61 5.10
C VAL A 137 13.06 5.39 3.82
N ILE A 138 12.47 4.68 2.84
CA ILE A 138 12.19 5.23 1.50
C ILE A 138 11.48 6.59 1.56
N HIS A 139 10.43 6.71 2.37
CA HIS A 139 9.60 7.92 2.41
C HIS A 139 10.30 9.07 3.14
N GLN A 140 11.15 8.79 4.11
CA GLN A 140 11.90 9.86 4.77
C GLN A 140 12.98 10.44 3.86
N PHE A 141 13.73 9.60 3.15
CA PHE A 141 14.68 10.08 2.13
C PHE A 141 13.97 10.92 1.06
N ALA A 142 12.81 10.45 0.58
CA ALA A 142 12.04 11.18 -0.42
C ALA A 142 11.56 12.55 0.09
N ARG A 143 11.11 12.66 1.35
CA ARG A 143 10.74 13.94 1.98
C ARG A 143 11.91 14.89 2.09
N GLU A 144 13.06 14.39 2.56
CA GLU A 144 14.27 15.20 2.77
C GLU A 144 14.90 15.64 1.45
N MET A 145 14.97 14.76 0.42
CA MET A 145 15.79 14.97 -0.75
C MET A 145 15.05 15.05 -2.09
N LEU A 146 13.81 14.57 -2.18
CA LEU A 146 13.13 14.40 -3.46
C LEU A 146 11.86 15.25 -3.61
N ALA A 147 11.07 15.42 -2.55
CA ALA A 147 9.80 16.16 -2.57
C ALA A 147 9.99 17.62 -3.04
N GLU A 148 8.96 18.16 -3.72
CA GLU A 148 8.93 19.52 -4.25
C GLU A 148 7.47 19.97 -4.38
N SER A 149 7.13 21.16 -3.88
CA SER A 149 5.76 21.65 -3.89
C SER A 149 5.22 21.82 -5.32
N GLY A 150 4.09 21.19 -5.61
CA GLY A 150 3.45 21.18 -6.94
C GLY A 150 4.02 20.15 -7.91
N ALA A 151 4.93 19.27 -7.45
CA ALA A 151 5.40 18.11 -8.20
C ALA A 151 4.54 16.86 -7.95
N MET A 152 4.71 15.85 -8.82
CA MET A 152 4.13 14.52 -8.65
C MET A 152 5.22 13.45 -8.57
N ILE A 153 5.11 12.54 -7.61
CA ILE A 153 6.03 11.41 -7.40
C ILE A 153 5.26 10.09 -7.42
N LEU A 154 5.76 9.13 -8.20
CA LEU A 154 5.25 7.75 -8.19
C LEU A 154 6.23 6.86 -7.41
N GLY A 155 5.71 6.08 -6.49
CA GLY A 155 6.50 5.13 -5.72
C GLY A 155 5.96 3.71 -5.76
N SER A 156 6.86 2.74 -5.59
CA SER A 156 6.49 1.33 -5.52
C SER A 156 5.97 0.88 -4.16
N ASP A 157 6.01 1.77 -3.17
CA ASP A 157 5.43 1.54 -1.84
C ASP A 157 4.08 2.26 -1.69
N SER A 158 3.14 1.59 -1.02
CA SER A 158 1.79 2.12 -0.82
C SER A 158 1.71 3.40 0.01
N HIS A 159 2.69 3.62 0.91
CA HIS A 159 2.79 4.83 1.74
C HIS A 159 3.52 5.99 1.05
N THR A 160 3.64 5.96 -0.26
CA THR A 160 4.17 7.08 -1.06
C THR A 160 3.19 8.25 -0.95
N ARG A 161 3.36 9.06 0.09
CA ARG A 161 2.55 10.22 0.47
C ARG A 161 3.47 11.35 0.92
N TYR A 162 3.46 12.46 0.18
CA TYR A 162 4.31 13.62 0.45
C TYR A 162 3.49 14.92 0.35
N GLY A 163 2.17 14.79 0.48
CA GLY A 163 1.20 15.88 0.41
C GLY A 163 1.47 16.98 1.42
N ALA A 164 1.91 16.61 2.63
CA ALA A 164 2.29 17.56 3.68
C ALA A 164 3.38 18.56 3.25
N LEU A 165 4.17 18.23 2.23
CA LEU A 165 5.20 19.07 1.61
C LEU A 165 4.74 19.69 0.29
N GLY A 166 3.47 19.61 -0.04
CA GLY A 166 2.92 20.11 -1.29
C GLY A 166 3.23 19.25 -2.52
N THR A 167 3.70 18.01 -2.33
CA THR A 167 3.98 17.06 -3.41
C THR A 167 2.87 16.02 -3.49
N MET A 168 2.16 15.95 -4.61
CA MET A 168 1.17 14.90 -4.82
C MET A 168 1.88 13.58 -5.15
N ALA A 169 1.78 12.61 -4.26
CA ALA A 169 2.49 11.36 -4.40
C ALA A 169 1.52 10.17 -4.43
N VAL A 170 1.79 9.21 -5.32
CA VAL A 170 0.97 8.03 -5.55
C VAL A 170 1.81 6.78 -5.34
N GLY A 171 1.31 5.84 -4.56
CA GLY A 171 1.93 4.53 -4.37
C GLY A 171 1.26 3.49 -5.25
N GLU A 172 2.01 2.86 -6.17
CA GLU A 172 1.50 1.89 -7.13
C GLU A 172 2.36 0.61 -7.18
N GLY A 173 1.92 -0.36 -7.97
CA GLY A 173 2.71 -1.56 -8.27
C GLY A 173 3.83 -1.31 -9.27
N GLY A 174 4.77 -2.23 -9.34
CA GLY A 174 5.93 -2.16 -10.22
C GLY A 174 5.62 -1.85 -11.68
N PRO A 175 4.62 -2.46 -12.30
CA PRO A 175 4.27 -2.18 -13.70
C PRO A 175 3.96 -0.73 -14.01
N GLU A 176 3.36 0.02 -13.09
CA GLU A 176 3.10 1.45 -13.31
C GLU A 176 4.40 2.27 -13.32
N LEU A 177 5.38 1.90 -12.49
CA LEU A 177 6.71 2.51 -12.56
C LEU A 177 7.42 2.14 -13.86
N VAL A 178 7.28 0.90 -14.34
CA VAL A 178 7.81 0.46 -15.64
C VAL A 178 7.26 1.32 -16.77
N LYS A 179 5.96 1.62 -16.78
CA LYS A 179 5.35 2.53 -17.76
C LYS A 179 6.05 3.89 -17.76
N GLN A 180 6.27 4.49 -16.59
CA GLN A 180 6.98 5.76 -16.49
C GLN A 180 8.43 5.66 -16.96
N LEU A 181 9.16 4.57 -16.60
CA LEU A 181 10.53 4.31 -17.06
C LEU A 181 10.63 4.14 -18.57
N LEU A 182 9.56 3.71 -19.23
CA LEU A 182 9.45 3.59 -20.68
C LEU A 182 8.79 4.82 -21.35
N ASN A 183 8.71 5.96 -20.64
CA ASN A 183 8.08 7.21 -21.13
C ASN A 183 6.61 7.05 -21.48
N LYS A 184 5.89 6.14 -20.83
CA LYS A 184 4.45 5.99 -20.94
C LYS A 184 3.74 6.72 -19.79
N THR A 185 2.42 6.76 -19.84
CA THR A 185 1.58 7.50 -18.89
C THR A 185 0.93 6.60 -17.85
N TYR A 186 0.48 7.22 -16.78
CA TYR A 186 -0.41 6.63 -15.79
C TYR A 186 -1.83 7.11 -16.11
N ASP A 187 -2.68 6.22 -16.57
CA ASP A 187 -3.99 6.54 -17.10
C ASP A 187 -5.06 6.35 -16.03
N ILE A 188 -5.77 7.43 -15.73
CA ILE A 188 -6.85 7.44 -14.72
C ILE A 188 -7.98 8.37 -15.12
N ASP A 189 -9.18 8.09 -14.62
CA ASP A 189 -10.26 9.06 -14.61
C ASP A 189 -9.93 10.21 -13.66
N MET A 190 -10.43 11.42 -13.92
CA MET A 190 -10.26 12.53 -12.97
C MET A 190 -10.82 12.12 -11.61
N PRO A 191 -9.99 12.04 -10.57
CA PRO A 191 -10.45 11.65 -9.25
C PRO A 191 -11.30 12.76 -8.62
N GLY A 192 -12.31 12.38 -7.84
CA GLY A 192 -12.98 13.31 -6.96
C GLY A 192 -12.00 13.88 -5.92
N VAL A 193 -12.26 15.08 -5.44
CA VAL A 193 -11.47 15.76 -4.41
C VAL A 193 -12.32 15.96 -3.16
N VAL A 194 -11.85 15.43 -2.02
CA VAL A 194 -12.48 15.60 -0.72
C VAL A 194 -11.62 16.53 0.13
N GLY A 195 -12.20 17.63 0.58
CA GLY A 195 -11.53 18.53 1.51
C GLY A 195 -11.43 17.92 2.91
N VAL A 196 -10.30 18.11 3.57
CA VAL A 196 -10.12 17.85 5.00
C VAL A 196 -9.88 19.19 5.68
N TYR A 197 -10.93 19.74 6.26
CA TYR A 197 -10.92 21.09 6.83
C TYR A 197 -10.56 21.03 8.30
N LEU A 198 -9.35 21.49 8.62
CA LEU A 198 -8.79 21.46 9.96
C LEU A 198 -8.98 22.78 10.69
N THR A 199 -9.46 22.72 11.92
CA THR A 199 -9.55 23.85 12.87
C THR A 199 -8.88 23.49 14.18
N GLY A 200 -8.72 24.47 15.07
CA GLY A 200 -8.17 24.26 16.41
C GLY A 200 -6.70 23.86 16.44
N THR A 201 -6.28 23.33 17.57
CA THR A 201 -4.91 22.87 17.85
C THR A 201 -4.97 21.58 18.66
N PRO A 202 -4.13 20.56 18.37
CA PRO A 202 -4.12 19.33 19.15
C PRO A 202 -3.84 19.58 20.63
N GLN A 203 -4.49 18.80 21.48
CA GLN A 203 -4.21 18.81 22.91
C GLN A 203 -2.78 18.33 23.19
N LYS A 204 -2.20 18.77 24.31
CA LYS A 204 -0.91 18.27 24.80
C LYS A 204 -0.97 16.73 24.98
N GLY A 205 -0.04 15.99 24.36
CA GLY A 205 -0.03 14.53 24.39
C GLY A 205 -0.76 13.84 23.24
N VAL A 206 -1.51 14.59 22.43
CA VAL A 206 -2.11 14.08 21.19
C VAL A 206 -1.12 14.25 20.03
N GLY A 207 -0.88 13.17 19.28
CA GLY A 207 0.08 13.15 18.19
C GLY A 207 -0.56 12.90 16.82
N PRO A 208 0.27 12.84 15.76
CA PRO A 208 -0.22 12.69 14.40
C PRO A 208 -0.97 11.37 14.16
N GLN A 209 -0.55 10.28 14.82
CA GLN A 209 -1.23 8.98 14.68
C GLN A 209 -2.66 9.02 15.23
N ASP A 210 -2.90 9.79 16.30
CA ASP A 210 -4.24 9.94 16.88
C ASP A 210 -5.20 10.57 15.88
N VAL A 211 -4.78 11.67 15.22
CA VAL A 211 -5.56 12.34 14.18
C VAL A 211 -5.78 11.42 12.98
N ALA A 212 -4.74 10.71 12.54
CA ALA A 212 -4.83 9.80 11.42
C ALA A 212 -5.80 8.63 11.68
N LEU A 213 -5.70 7.99 12.86
CA LEU A 213 -6.59 6.89 13.24
C LEU A 213 -8.03 7.35 13.39
N ALA A 214 -8.27 8.55 13.93
CA ALA A 214 -9.60 9.13 13.99
C ALA A 214 -10.21 9.30 12.59
N ILE A 215 -9.44 9.81 11.61
CA ILE A 215 -9.88 9.94 10.22
C ILE A 215 -10.17 8.55 9.61
N ILE A 216 -9.23 7.59 9.73
CA ILE A 216 -9.38 6.26 9.15
C ILE A 216 -10.63 5.56 9.67
N GLY A 217 -10.85 5.58 10.99
CA GLY A 217 -12.03 4.96 11.62
C GLY A 217 -13.35 5.53 11.11
N GLU A 218 -13.38 6.83 10.79
CA GLU A 218 -14.60 7.50 10.33
C GLU A 218 -14.92 7.26 8.85
N VAL A 219 -13.89 7.16 8.00
CA VAL A 219 -14.07 7.19 6.54
C VAL A 219 -13.93 5.85 5.84
N PHE A 220 -13.22 4.87 6.45
CA PHE A 220 -12.83 3.63 5.76
C PHE A 220 -14.04 2.76 5.39
N ASP A 221 -14.87 2.40 6.35
CA ASP A 221 -16.01 1.49 6.14
C ASP A 221 -17.07 2.10 5.22
N LYS A 222 -17.19 3.43 5.23
CA LYS A 222 -18.07 4.20 4.34
C LYS A 222 -17.54 4.31 2.91
N GLY A 223 -16.26 3.99 2.68
CA GLY A 223 -15.57 4.23 1.40
C GLY A 223 -15.56 5.70 0.99
N TYR A 224 -15.67 6.63 1.93
CA TYR A 224 -15.95 8.04 1.69
C TYR A 224 -14.91 8.73 0.80
N VAL A 225 -13.63 8.37 0.95
CA VAL A 225 -12.51 8.90 0.19
C VAL A 225 -11.90 7.90 -0.80
N LYS A 226 -12.54 6.73 -0.98
CA LYS A 226 -12.01 5.66 -1.85
C LYS A 226 -11.74 6.17 -3.27
N ASN A 227 -10.49 5.99 -3.74
CA ASN A 227 -9.99 6.45 -5.05
C ASN A 227 -10.07 7.96 -5.31
N LYS A 228 -10.31 8.78 -4.27
CA LYS A 228 -10.33 10.24 -4.35
C LYS A 228 -9.02 10.84 -3.82
N VAL A 229 -8.81 12.12 -4.06
CA VAL A 229 -7.70 12.88 -3.45
C VAL A 229 -8.20 13.57 -2.19
N MET A 230 -7.48 13.41 -1.09
CA MET A 230 -7.73 14.15 0.16
C MET A 230 -6.92 15.44 0.14
N GLU A 231 -7.60 16.59 0.20
CA GLU A 231 -6.97 17.92 0.20
C GLU A 231 -7.11 18.58 1.56
N PHE A 232 -6.00 18.71 2.30
CA PHE A 232 -5.97 19.26 3.64
C PHE A 232 -5.87 20.78 3.62
N VAL A 233 -6.88 21.42 4.18
CA VAL A 233 -7.09 22.87 4.16
C VAL A 233 -7.57 23.38 5.53
N GLY A 234 -7.87 24.65 5.62
CA GLY A 234 -8.36 25.27 6.85
C GLY A 234 -7.27 25.87 7.73
N PRO A 235 -7.68 26.66 8.73
CA PRO A 235 -6.74 27.41 9.60
C PRO A 235 -5.92 26.51 10.52
N GLY A 236 -6.44 25.35 10.92
CA GLY A 236 -5.75 24.38 11.77
C GLY A 236 -4.45 23.83 11.17
N VAL A 237 -4.30 23.82 9.82
CA VAL A 237 -3.06 23.40 9.16
C VAL A 237 -1.86 24.18 9.69
N SER A 238 -1.99 25.51 9.82
CA SER A 238 -0.89 26.37 10.30
C SER A 238 -0.52 26.14 11.78
N ASN A 239 -1.38 25.49 12.56
CA ASN A 239 -1.11 25.14 13.95
C ASN A 239 -0.24 23.88 14.11
N LEU A 240 -0.12 23.07 13.04
CA LEU A 240 0.65 21.84 13.03
C LEU A 240 2.09 22.08 12.57
N SER A 241 3.07 21.39 13.17
CA SER A 241 4.41 21.29 12.61
C SER A 241 4.41 20.48 11.32
N VAL A 242 5.47 20.58 10.51
CA VAL A 242 5.60 19.77 9.29
C VAL A 242 5.71 18.28 9.63
N ASP A 243 6.45 17.91 10.68
CA ASP A 243 6.54 16.51 11.15
C ASP A 243 5.16 15.95 11.52
N PHE A 244 4.33 16.75 12.20
CA PHE A 244 2.96 16.34 12.52
C PHE A 244 2.12 16.10 11.26
N ARG A 245 2.16 17.04 10.30
CA ARG A 245 1.44 16.89 9.01
C ARG A 245 1.91 15.64 8.25
N ILE A 246 3.21 15.40 8.23
CA ILE A 246 3.82 14.20 7.61
C ILE A 246 3.28 12.91 8.24
N GLY A 247 3.16 12.86 9.56
CA GLY A 247 2.63 11.71 10.27
C GLY A 247 1.16 11.42 9.96
N VAL A 248 0.33 12.47 9.81
CA VAL A 248 -1.06 12.32 9.36
C VAL A 248 -1.11 11.91 7.88
N ASP A 249 -0.35 12.59 7.03
CA ASP A 249 -0.36 12.42 5.57
C ASP A 249 -0.04 11.00 5.14
N VAL A 250 0.98 10.37 5.73
CA VAL A 250 1.40 9.01 5.38
C VAL A 250 0.32 7.97 5.68
N MET A 251 -0.47 8.19 6.69
CA MET A 251 -1.55 7.29 7.10
C MET A 251 -2.81 7.41 6.23
N THR A 252 -2.92 8.44 5.38
CA THR A 252 -4.05 8.55 4.43
C THR A 252 -4.14 7.36 3.48
N THR A 253 -3.04 6.63 3.26
CA THR A 253 -3.04 5.38 2.50
C THR A 253 -4.06 4.38 3.04
N GLU A 254 -4.24 4.31 4.34
CA GLU A 254 -5.14 3.35 5.01
C GLU A 254 -6.62 3.73 4.90
N THR A 255 -6.94 4.88 4.31
CA THR A 255 -8.31 5.27 3.94
C THR A 255 -8.73 4.80 2.54
N THR A 256 -7.84 4.13 1.80
CA THR A 256 -7.99 3.76 0.38
C THR A 256 -8.08 4.95 -0.60
N CYS A 257 -7.70 6.14 -0.19
CA CYS A 257 -7.62 7.30 -1.09
C CYS A 257 -6.55 7.11 -2.18
N LEU A 258 -6.70 7.78 -3.31
CA LEU A 258 -5.70 7.75 -4.39
C LEU A 258 -4.42 8.46 -3.98
N SER A 259 -4.56 9.65 -3.42
CA SER A 259 -3.45 10.50 -2.98
C SER A 259 -3.92 11.51 -1.94
N SER A 260 -2.99 12.27 -1.39
CA SER A 260 -3.24 13.39 -0.48
C SER A 260 -2.41 14.58 -0.88
N ILE A 261 -2.90 15.78 -0.57
CA ILE A 261 -2.21 17.05 -0.78
C ILE A 261 -2.61 18.05 0.31
N TRP A 262 -1.71 18.89 0.72
CA TRP A 262 -1.93 19.90 1.74
C TRP A 262 -1.67 21.29 1.19
N ARG A 263 -2.38 22.30 1.69
CA ARG A 263 -1.94 23.67 1.50
C ARG A 263 -0.55 23.85 2.12
N THR A 264 0.29 24.64 1.49
CA THR A 264 1.65 24.93 1.99
C THR A 264 1.70 26.30 2.63
N ASP A 265 2.66 26.50 3.54
CA ASP A 265 2.89 27.72 4.28
C ASP A 265 4.38 27.91 4.60
N GLU A 266 4.70 28.93 5.39
CA GLU A 266 6.06 29.25 5.83
C GLU A 266 6.77 28.09 6.53
N LYS A 267 6.05 27.20 7.24
CA LYS A 267 6.66 26.04 7.89
C LYS A 267 7.19 25.03 6.86
N VAL A 268 6.47 24.84 5.74
CA VAL A 268 6.95 24.02 4.62
C VAL A 268 8.14 24.68 3.92
N GLN A 269 8.12 26.02 3.80
CA GLN A 269 9.27 26.79 3.28
C GLN A 269 10.51 26.57 4.14
N ASP A 270 10.36 26.67 5.47
CA ASP A 270 11.44 26.42 6.43
C ASP A 270 11.96 24.99 6.37
N PHE A 271 11.06 24.00 6.21
CA PHE A 271 11.46 22.60 6.03
C PHE A 271 12.39 22.44 4.83
N TYR A 272 12.03 22.97 3.67
CA TYR A 272 12.88 22.89 2.48
C TYR A 272 14.20 23.67 2.66
N ALA A 273 14.16 24.82 3.33
CA ALA A 273 15.36 25.61 3.62
C ALA A 273 16.34 24.87 4.53
N ILE A 274 15.86 24.22 5.61
CA ILE A 274 16.66 23.39 6.51
C ILE A 274 17.34 22.26 5.76
N HIS A 275 16.66 21.66 4.77
CA HIS A 275 17.23 20.60 3.94
C HIS A 275 18.07 21.10 2.76
N GLY A 276 18.45 22.40 2.73
CA GLY A 276 19.27 22.98 1.67
C GLY A 276 18.57 23.08 0.30
N ARG A 277 17.23 23.05 0.29
CA ARG A 277 16.40 23.01 -0.93
C ARG A 277 15.31 24.08 -0.96
N PRO A 278 15.63 25.37 -0.65
CA PRO A 278 14.61 26.43 -0.57
C PRO A 278 13.84 26.63 -1.89
N GLN A 279 14.46 26.29 -3.03
CA GLN A 279 13.84 26.37 -4.36
C GLN A 279 12.73 25.33 -4.58
N ALA A 280 12.66 24.28 -3.75
CA ALA A 280 11.62 23.25 -3.83
C ALA A 280 10.27 23.72 -3.25
N TYR A 281 10.26 24.85 -2.55
CA TYR A 281 9.05 25.43 -2.01
C TYR A 281 8.25 26.18 -3.07
N LYS A 282 6.95 25.98 -3.03
CA LYS A 282 5.96 26.81 -3.72
C LYS A 282 4.74 26.91 -2.81
N GLU A 283 4.17 28.11 -2.73
CA GLU A 283 2.90 28.30 -2.06
C GLU A 283 1.76 27.62 -2.83
N LEU A 284 0.99 26.80 -2.16
CA LEU A 284 -0.17 26.09 -2.69
C LEU A 284 -1.37 26.38 -1.78
N ASN A 285 -2.39 26.99 -2.34
CA ASN A 285 -3.68 27.25 -1.69
C ASN A 285 -4.81 26.95 -2.67
N PRO A 286 -6.00 26.54 -2.19
CA PRO A 286 -7.19 26.56 -3.05
C PRO A 286 -7.51 27.99 -3.49
N GLY A 287 -8.20 28.13 -4.62
CA GLY A 287 -8.67 29.44 -5.09
C GLY A 287 -9.72 30.07 -4.14
N ASP A 288 -10.12 31.33 -4.42
CA ASP A 288 -11.07 32.10 -3.61
C ASP A 288 -12.37 31.34 -3.31
N VAL A 289 -12.85 30.57 -4.28
CA VAL A 289 -13.95 29.61 -4.13
C VAL A 289 -13.53 28.30 -4.77
N ALA A 290 -13.40 27.25 -3.96
CA ALA A 290 -13.07 25.91 -4.44
C ALA A 290 -14.22 24.94 -4.11
N TYR A 291 -14.59 24.09 -5.07
CA TYR A 291 -15.61 23.04 -4.88
C TYR A 291 -14.94 21.71 -4.57
N TYR A 292 -15.43 21.04 -3.54
CA TYR A 292 -15.02 19.69 -3.15
C TYR A 292 -16.21 18.73 -3.27
N ASP A 293 -15.97 17.49 -3.68
CA ASP A 293 -17.01 16.45 -3.79
C ASP A 293 -17.50 15.92 -2.44
N GLY A 294 -16.89 16.36 -1.36
CA GLY A 294 -17.22 16.11 0.03
C GLY A 294 -16.23 16.84 0.93
N MET A 295 -16.54 16.92 2.22
CA MET A 295 -15.68 17.58 3.22
C MET A 295 -15.69 16.81 4.52
N ILE A 296 -14.51 16.69 5.13
CA ILE A 296 -14.31 16.19 6.48
C ILE A 296 -13.89 17.40 7.33
N GLU A 297 -14.77 17.84 8.21
CA GLU A 297 -14.47 18.94 9.13
C GLU A 297 -14.00 18.38 10.46
N ILE A 298 -12.82 18.83 10.94
CA ILE A 298 -12.14 18.32 12.13
C ILE A 298 -11.70 19.47 13.01
N ASP A 299 -12.15 19.50 14.26
CA ASP A 299 -11.54 20.30 15.31
C ASP A 299 -10.42 19.48 15.99
N LEU A 300 -9.17 19.82 15.73
CA LEU A 300 -8.00 19.17 16.29
C LEU A 300 -8.00 19.15 17.82
N GLY A 301 -8.66 20.12 18.46
CA GLY A 301 -8.79 20.20 19.92
C GLY A 301 -9.71 19.13 20.52
N GLN A 302 -10.55 18.47 19.71
CA GLN A 302 -11.45 17.41 20.15
C GLN A 302 -10.87 16.01 19.97
N ILE A 303 -9.74 15.87 19.28
CA ILE A 303 -9.09 14.58 19.10
C ILE A 303 -8.46 14.13 20.41
N LYS A 304 -8.75 12.89 20.80
CA LYS A 304 -8.20 12.22 21.98
C LYS A 304 -7.14 11.18 21.54
N PRO A 305 -6.30 10.68 22.46
CA PRO A 305 -5.43 9.54 22.17
C PRO A 305 -6.20 8.33 21.65
N MET A 306 -5.78 7.83 20.49
CA MET A 306 -6.44 6.76 19.75
C MET A 306 -5.65 5.45 19.79
N ILE A 307 -6.34 4.36 19.58
CA ILE A 307 -5.78 3.04 19.33
C ILE A 307 -6.57 2.35 18.23
N ALA A 308 -5.89 1.75 17.25
CA ALA A 308 -6.51 0.85 16.29
C ALA A 308 -6.22 -0.59 16.69
N MET A 309 -7.25 -1.30 17.13
CA MET A 309 -7.16 -2.69 17.58
C MET A 309 -6.98 -3.66 16.39
N PRO A 310 -6.45 -4.87 16.60
CA PRO A 310 -6.32 -5.85 15.52
C PRO A 310 -7.67 -6.11 14.81
N PHE A 311 -7.73 -6.36 13.49
CA PHE A 311 -6.62 -6.60 12.55
C PHE A 311 -6.67 -5.63 11.37
N HIS A 312 -7.20 -4.42 11.58
CA HIS A 312 -7.26 -3.39 10.54
C HIS A 312 -7.08 -1.99 11.15
N PRO A 313 -6.44 -1.03 10.45
CA PRO A 313 -6.28 0.34 10.96
C PRO A 313 -7.60 1.09 11.19
N SER A 314 -8.73 0.63 10.64
CA SER A 314 -10.06 1.21 10.86
C SER A 314 -10.76 0.72 12.15
N ASN A 315 -10.22 -0.32 12.81
CA ASN A 315 -10.79 -0.81 14.07
C ASN A 315 -10.40 0.10 15.25
N THR A 316 -10.87 1.34 15.23
CA THR A 316 -10.40 2.44 16.08
C THR A 316 -11.28 2.73 17.27
N TYR A 317 -10.64 3.05 18.38
CA TYR A 317 -11.24 3.52 19.61
C TYR A 317 -10.37 4.65 20.20
N THR A 318 -10.93 5.52 21.01
CA THR A 318 -10.06 6.24 21.97
C THR A 318 -9.55 5.25 23.01
N ILE A 319 -8.39 5.52 23.61
CA ILE A 319 -7.87 4.68 24.71
C ILE A 319 -8.89 4.69 25.88
N GLU A 320 -9.60 5.79 26.09
CA GLU A 320 -10.67 5.91 27.08
C GLU A 320 -11.84 4.96 26.78
N GLU A 321 -12.33 4.93 25.53
CA GLU A 321 -13.40 4.01 25.08
C GLU A 321 -12.98 2.55 25.21
N LEU A 322 -11.73 2.21 24.84
CA LEU A 322 -11.19 0.88 25.00
C LEU A 322 -11.19 0.46 26.48
N ASN A 323 -10.68 1.32 27.36
CA ASN A 323 -10.62 1.02 28.81
C ASN A 323 -12.01 0.87 29.42
N ALA A 324 -13.00 1.67 28.98
CA ALA A 324 -14.37 1.58 29.47
C ALA A 324 -15.11 0.30 29.02
N ASN A 325 -14.74 -0.26 27.85
CA ASN A 325 -15.40 -1.43 27.25
C ASN A 325 -14.39 -2.58 26.99
N LEU A 326 -13.36 -2.69 27.83
CA LEU A 326 -12.18 -3.50 27.57
C LEU A 326 -12.50 -4.95 27.18
N MET A 327 -13.28 -5.66 27.99
CA MET A 327 -13.56 -7.08 27.76
C MET A 327 -14.35 -7.34 26.49
N ASP A 328 -15.32 -6.47 26.16
CA ASP A 328 -16.15 -6.62 24.97
C ASP A 328 -15.34 -6.36 23.68
N ILE A 329 -14.46 -5.35 23.70
CA ILE A 329 -13.58 -5.04 22.57
C ILE A 329 -12.54 -6.15 22.35
N LEU A 330 -11.97 -6.69 23.44
CA LEU A 330 -11.04 -7.81 23.31
C LEU A 330 -11.74 -9.08 22.79
N ASP A 331 -12.96 -9.33 23.22
CA ASP A 331 -13.78 -10.44 22.71
C ASP A 331 -14.08 -10.31 21.22
N ASP A 332 -14.40 -9.09 20.73
CA ASP A 332 -14.57 -8.82 19.30
C ASP A 332 -13.26 -9.07 18.52
N CYS A 333 -12.13 -8.64 19.04
CA CYS A 333 -10.83 -8.91 18.40
C CYS A 333 -10.50 -10.40 18.32
N GLU A 334 -10.80 -11.18 19.38
CA GLU A 334 -10.62 -12.63 19.39
C GLU A 334 -11.54 -13.33 18.37
N LYS A 335 -12.80 -12.89 18.23
CA LYS A 335 -13.73 -13.38 17.20
C LYS A 335 -13.25 -13.05 15.79
N ARG A 336 -12.73 -11.84 15.56
CA ARG A 336 -12.09 -11.46 14.28
C ARG A 336 -10.88 -12.34 13.97
N ALA A 337 -10.08 -12.69 14.98
CA ALA A 337 -8.97 -13.63 14.84
C ALA A 337 -9.46 -15.03 14.42
N GLU A 338 -10.50 -15.54 15.07
CA GLU A 338 -11.07 -16.85 14.73
C GLU A 338 -11.51 -16.92 13.26
N VAL A 339 -12.18 -15.86 12.78
CA VAL A 339 -12.57 -15.74 11.36
C VAL A 339 -11.35 -15.61 10.46
N SER A 340 -10.41 -14.70 10.78
CA SER A 340 -9.24 -14.42 9.93
C SER A 340 -8.30 -15.61 9.78
N PHE A 341 -8.22 -16.47 10.80
CA PHE A 341 -7.34 -17.63 10.84
C PHE A 341 -8.06 -18.96 10.64
N ASP A 342 -9.37 -18.93 10.33
CA ASP A 342 -10.20 -20.12 10.10
C ASP A 342 -10.08 -21.16 11.23
N GLY A 343 -9.98 -20.67 12.46
CA GLY A 343 -9.81 -21.51 13.67
C GLY A 343 -8.45 -22.22 13.78
N ALA A 344 -7.51 -22.00 12.87
CA ALA A 344 -6.20 -22.67 12.87
C ALA A 344 -5.33 -22.33 14.08
N VAL A 345 -5.48 -21.13 14.64
CA VAL A 345 -4.82 -20.66 15.86
C VAL A 345 -5.79 -19.87 16.71
N LYS A 346 -5.55 -19.84 18.01
CA LYS A 346 -6.39 -19.11 18.97
C LYS A 346 -5.60 -17.93 19.55
N LEU A 347 -6.10 -16.72 19.32
CA LEU A 347 -5.64 -15.51 19.99
C LEU A 347 -6.38 -15.37 21.34
N ASP A 348 -5.65 -15.08 22.40
CA ASP A 348 -6.19 -14.90 23.76
C ASP A 348 -5.74 -13.54 24.32
N LEU A 349 -6.44 -12.47 23.89
CA LEU A 349 -6.17 -11.11 24.36
C LEU A 349 -6.73 -10.86 25.76
N LYS A 350 -7.80 -11.55 26.15
CA LYS A 350 -8.38 -11.42 27.49
C LYS A 350 -7.42 -11.85 28.59
N SER A 351 -6.48 -12.78 28.30
CA SER A 351 -5.41 -13.13 29.23
C SER A 351 -4.40 -11.99 29.49
N LYS A 352 -4.38 -10.97 28.66
CA LYS A 352 -3.55 -9.77 28.85
C LYS A 352 -4.14 -8.75 29.83
N VAL A 353 -5.34 -8.99 30.33
CA VAL A 353 -5.95 -8.11 31.36
C VAL A 353 -5.40 -8.45 32.72
N ARG A 354 -4.63 -7.52 33.31
CA ARG A 354 -4.02 -7.64 34.65
C ARG A 354 -4.53 -6.50 35.53
N ASN A 355 -5.12 -6.85 36.68
CA ASN A 355 -5.70 -5.87 37.62
C ASN A 355 -6.72 -4.90 36.95
N GLY A 356 -7.51 -5.43 36.01
CA GLY A 356 -8.53 -4.65 35.28
C GLY A 356 -7.97 -3.70 34.22
N LYS A 357 -6.69 -3.78 33.88
CA LYS A 357 -6.01 -2.99 32.85
C LYS A 357 -5.41 -3.88 31.77
N LEU A 358 -5.39 -3.41 30.53
CA LEU A 358 -4.73 -4.10 29.43
C LEU A 358 -3.21 -4.00 29.61
N TYR A 359 -2.54 -5.13 29.59
CA TYR A 359 -1.09 -5.23 29.58
C TYR A 359 -0.59 -5.47 28.15
N VAL A 360 0.47 -4.78 27.77
CA VAL A 360 1.12 -4.81 26.47
C VAL A 360 2.49 -5.47 26.61
N ASP A 361 2.84 -6.36 25.70
CA ASP A 361 4.13 -7.07 25.76
C ASP A 361 5.25 -6.29 25.05
N GLN A 362 4.90 -5.49 24.02
CA GLN A 362 5.88 -4.81 23.18
C GLN A 362 5.38 -3.44 22.69
N GLY A 363 6.24 -2.43 22.77
CA GLY A 363 6.07 -1.14 22.14
C GLY A 363 7.09 -0.92 21.01
N ILE A 364 6.66 -0.35 19.89
CA ILE A 364 7.55 -0.02 18.77
C ILE A 364 7.20 1.36 18.22
N ILE A 365 8.23 2.20 18.06
CA ILE A 365 8.16 3.50 17.37
C ILE A 365 9.04 3.39 16.14
N ALA A 366 8.45 3.30 14.93
CA ALA A 366 9.21 2.94 13.74
C ALA A 366 8.63 3.48 12.44
N GLY A 367 9.45 3.41 11.39
CA GLY A 367 9.07 3.63 10.01
C GLY A 367 8.79 5.10 9.68
N CYS A 368 8.13 5.28 8.55
CA CYS A 368 7.83 6.61 8.01
C CYS A 368 6.74 7.37 8.76
N ALA A 369 5.97 6.69 9.60
CA ALA A 369 4.96 7.29 10.47
C ALA A 369 5.51 7.62 11.86
N GLY A 370 6.15 6.64 12.54
CA GLY A 370 6.59 6.78 13.92
C GLY A 370 8.01 7.35 14.10
N GLY A 371 8.91 7.09 13.15
CA GLY A 371 10.34 7.39 13.26
C GLY A 371 10.74 8.88 13.06
N GLY A 372 9.79 9.80 13.01
CA GLY A 372 10.02 11.23 12.87
C GLY A 372 10.73 11.83 14.08
N PHE A 373 11.41 12.95 13.87
CA PHE A 373 12.22 13.63 14.89
C PHE A 373 11.36 14.04 16.10
N GLU A 374 10.26 14.74 15.89
CA GLU A 374 9.39 15.21 16.97
C GLU A 374 8.76 14.07 17.77
N ASN A 375 8.33 12.98 17.10
CA ASN A 375 7.75 11.81 17.75
C ASN A 375 8.72 11.18 18.75
N ILE A 376 10.00 11.05 18.36
CA ILE A 376 11.02 10.42 19.20
C ILE A 376 11.47 11.36 20.33
N CYS A 377 11.57 12.68 20.07
CA CYS A 377 11.84 13.65 21.11
C CYS A 377 10.75 13.68 22.17
N ASP A 378 9.48 13.69 21.76
CA ASP A 378 8.35 13.69 22.70
C ASP A 378 8.32 12.37 23.51
N ALA A 379 8.61 11.22 22.87
CA ALA A 379 8.72 9.96 23.57
C ALA A 379 9.87 9.97 24.60
N ALA A 380 11.01 10.54 24.25
CA ALA A 380 12.15 10.70 25.18
C ALA A 380 11.82 11.60 26.36
N ASP A 381 11.07 12.70 26.14
CA ASP A 381 10.63 13.59 27.22
C ASP A 381 9.66 12.89 28.18
N ILE A 382 8.74 12.06 27.67
CA ILE A 382 7.81 11.25 28.49
C ILE A 382 8.59 10.24 29.34
N LEU A 383 9.59 9.60 28.76
CA LEU A 383 10.37 8.53 29.40
C LEU A 383 11.50 9.05 30.29
N LYS A 384 11.78 10.35 30.28
CA LYS A 384 12.90 10.93 31.05
C LYS A 384 12.82 10.60 32.54
N GLY A 385 13.82 9.88 33.03
CA GLY A 385 13.88 9.45 34.43
C GLY A 385 12.95 8.28 34.79
N ALA A 386 12.22 7.73 33.80
CA ALA A 386 11.42 6.51 33.98
C ALA A 386 12.25 5.24 33.68
N SER A 387 11.65 4.08 33.91
CA SER A 387 12.18 2.77 33.53
C SER A 387 11.05 1.96 32.93
N ILE A 388 11.31 1.28 31.80
CA ILE A 388 10.35 0.34 31.21
C ILE A 388 10.18 -0.94 32.04
N GLY A 389 11.02 -1.12 33.06
CA GLY A 389 11.03 -2.30 33.95
C GLY A 389 11.87 -3.45 33.43
N PRO A 390 12.21 -4.42 34.30
CA PRO A 390 12.98 -5.61 33.95
C PRO A 390 12.12 -6.80 33.54
N ASP A 391 10.81 -6.59 33.32
CA ASP A 391 9.82 -7.63 33.08
C ASP A 391 9.60 -7.86 31.57
N GLU A 392 8.45 -8.38 31.18
CA GLU A 392 8.13 -8.82 29.81
C GLU A 392 8.09 -7.69 28.78
N PHE A 393 7.73 -6.47 29.19
CA PHE A 393 7.59 -5.34 28.27
C PHE A 393 8.92 -4.92 27.63
N THR A 394 8.89 -4.74 26.32
CA THR A 394 10.05 -4.23 25.55
C THR A 394 9.67 -3.00 24.73
N LEU A 395 10.63 -2.09 24.50
CA LEU A 395 10.46 -0.91 23.65
C LEU A 395 11.59 -0.81 22.63
N SER A 396 11.24 -0.80 21.35
CA SER A 396 12.19 -0.52 20.24
C SER A 396 11.85 0.78 19.53
N VAL A 397 12.88 1.60 19.24
CA VAL A 397 12.77 2.90 18.58
C VAL A 397 13.65 2.91 17.33
N TYR A 398 13.08 3.27 16.18
CA TYR A 398 13.73 3.32 14.88
C TYR A 398 13.61 4.72 14.28
N PRO A 399 14.62 5.60 14.40
CA PRO A 399 14.65 6.87 13.67
C PRO A 399 14.49 6.62 12.16
N ALA A 400 13.70 7.46 11.48
CA ALA A 400 13.37 7.24 10.07
C ALA A 400 14.54 7.50 9.10
N SER A 401 15.57 8.23 9.55
CA SER A 401 16.79 8.47 8.78
C SER A 401 18.01 8.68 9.69
N THR A 402 19.21 8.48 9.14
CA THR A 402 20.46 8.76 9.85
C THR A 402 20.62 10.25 10.20
N PRO A 403 20.23 11.25 9.38
CA PRO A 403 20.17 12.64 9.80
C PRO A 403 19.33 12.86 11.05
N ILE A 404 18.12 12.28 11.11
CA ILE A 404 17.28 12.34 12.32
C ILE A 404 17.98 11.68 13.49
N TYR A 405 18.54 10.48 13.29
CA TYR A 405 19.24 9.75 14.35
C TYR A 405 20.41 10.57 14.92
N MET A 406 21.18 11.20 14.05
CA MET A 406 22.31 12.04 14.49
C MET A 406 21.86 13.23 15.35
N GLU A 407 20.77 13.90 14.99
CA GLU A 407 20.24 15.00 15.78
C GLU A 407 19.66 14.52 17.13
N LEU A 408 19.06 13.34 17.18
CA LEU A 408 18.61 12.69 18.42
C LEU A 408 19.79 12.29 19.33
N VAL A 409 20.94 11.93 18.75
CA VAL A 409 22.19 11.71 19.51
C VAL A 409 22.71 13.04 20.06
N LYS A 410 22.78 14.07 19.25
CA LYS A 410 23.31 15.40 19.63
C LYS A 410 22.47 16.08 20.73
N ASN A 411 21.14 15.95 20.68
CA ASN A 411 20.25 16.56 21.68
C ASN A 411 20.06 15.71 22.95
N GLY A 412 20.64 14.50 22.99
CA GLY A 412 20.59 13.59 24.13
C GLY A 412 19.37 12.69 24.21
N ALA A 413 18.41 12.77 23.28
CA ALA A 413 17.21 11.94 23.29
C ALA A 413 17.53 10.42 23.22
N VAL A 414 18.52 10.05 22.41
CA VAL A 414 18.98 8.65 22.33
C VAL A 414 19.50 8.15 23.66
N ALA A 415 20.35 8.92 24.34
CA ALA A 415 20.88 8.56 25.66
C ALA A 415 19.73 8.41 26.67
N SER A 416 18.81 9.37 26.71
CA SER A 416 17.65 9.33 27.59
C SER A 416 16.79 8.08 27.38
N LEU A 417 16.53 7.69 26.12
CA LEU A 417 15.79 6.46 25.81
C LEU A 417 16.54 5.21 26.25
N MET A 418 17.85 5.12 26.00
CA MET A 418 18.66 3.97 26.38
C MET A 418 18.74 3.80 27.91
N GLU A 419 18.80 4.89 28.67
CA GLU A 419 18.78 4.87 30.14
C GLU A 419 17.50 4.26 30.70
N THR A 420 16.36 4.36 29.98
CA THR A 420 15.09 3.75 30.39
C THR A 420 15.00 2.24 30.12
N GLY A 421 15.93 1.68 29.34
CA GLY A 421 15.92 0.30 28.86
C GLY A 421 15.37 0.14 27.44
N ALA A 422 15.03 1.22 26.73
CA ALA A 422 14.61 1.17 25.33
C ALA A 422 15.80 0.82 24.40
N ILE A 423 15.50 0.14 23.30
CA ILE A 423 16.49 -0.23 22.27
C ILE A 423 16.34 0.74 21.11
N VAL A 424 17.40 1.51 20.80
CA VAL A 424 17.42 2.41 19.66
C VAL A 424 18.18 1.76 18.51
N LYS A 425 17.53 1.67 17.34
CA LYS A 425 18.05 1.00 16.14
C LYS A 425 18.17 1.97 14.98
N THR A 426 18.70 1.51 13.85
CA THR A 426 18.86 2.31 12.63
C THR A 426 17.59 2.34 11.78
N ALA A 427 17.54 3.20 10.77
CA ALA A 427 16.41 3.31 9.85
C ALA A 427 16.10 1.98 9.15
N PHE A 428 14.89 1.46 9.37
CA PHE A 428 14.45 0.18 8.84
C PHE A 428 12.93 0.05 8.86
N CYS A 429 12.32 -0.46 7.81
CA CYS A 429 10.88 -0.66 7.71
C CYS A 429 10.40 -2.02 8.25
N GLY A 430 11.29 -2.89 8.67
CA GLY A 430 10.99 -4.27 9.08
C GLY A 430 9.84 -4.44 10.05
N PRO A 431 9.75 -3.66 11.15
CA PRO A 431 8.64 -3.76 12.09
C PRO A 431 7.26 -3.46 11.48
N CYS A 432 7.20 -2.72 10.37
CA CYS A 432 5.94 -2.40 9.70
C CYS A 432 5.36 -3.57 8.90
N PHE A 433 6.18 -4.61 8.59
CA PHE A 433 5.74 -5.73 7.74
C PHE A 433 6.23 -7.12 8.21
N GLY A 434 6.62 -7.24 9.47
CA GLY A 434 6.94 -8.54 10.08
C GLY A 434 8.35 -9.10 9.78
N ALA A 435 9.29 -8.25 9.40
CA ALA A 435 10.69 -8.63 9.15
C ALA A 435 11.65 -8.25 10.29
N GLY A 436 11.16 -7.73 11.40
CA GLY A 436 11.94 -7.37 12.57
C GLY A 436 11.07 -7.14 13.79
N ASP A 437 11.65 -7.32 14.98
CA ASP A 437 10.95 -7.23 16.27
C ASP A 437 9.66 -8.06 16.34
N THR A 438 9.72 -9.28 15.84
CA THR A 438 8.62 -10.23 15.92
C THR A 438 8.37 -10.59 17.38
N PRO A 439 7.14 -10.41 17.91
CA PRO A 439 6.83 -10.69 19.30
C PRO A 439 6.66 -12.19 19.57
N ALA A 440 6.59 -12.56 20.84
CA ALA A 440 6.33 -13.93 21.26
C ALA A 440 4.91 -14.38 20.86
N ASN A 441 4.66 -15.71 20.94
CA ASN A 441 3.33 -16.26 20.71
C ASN A 441 2.31 -15.68 21.70
N ASN A 442 1.13 -15.34 21.21
CA ASN A 442 0.05 -14.65 21.93
C ASN A 442 0.44 -13.27 22.52
N ALA A 443 1.53 -12.66 22.05
CA ALA A 443 1.90 -11.32 22.48
C ALA A 443 1.00 -10.24 21.84
N PHE A 444 0.78 -9.17 22.59
CA PHE A 444 0.10 -7.97 22.14
C PHE A 444 1.12 -6.83 22.00
N SER A 445 1.33 -6.36 20.78
CA SER A 445 2.29 -5.30 20.44
C SER A 445 1.55 -4.00 20.11
N ILE A 446 1.99 -2.86 20.64
CA ILE A 446 1.52 -1.53 20.21
C ILE A 446 2.59 -0.85 19.37
N ARG A 447 2.20 -0.31 18.22
CA ARG A 447 3.16 0.24 17.26
C ARG A 447 2.72 1.61 16.71
N HIS A 448 3.63 2.55 16.72
CA HIS A 448 3.52 3.70 15.83
C HIS A 448 4.17 3.28 14.51
N SER A 449 3.39 2.64 13.69
CA SER A 449 3.68 2.17 12.34
C SER A 449 2.41 2.30 11.51
N THR A 450 2.34 1.70 10.34
CA THR A 450 1.24 2.00 9.40
C THR A 450 0.14 0.97 9.37
N ARG A 451 0.39 -0.31 9.71
CA ARG A 451 -0.59 -1.40 9.56
C ARG A 451 -0.53 -2.41 10.68
N ASN A 452 -1.70 -3.01 10.96
CA ASN A 452 -1.90 -4.06 11.96
C ASN A 452 -2.72 -5.25 11.42
N PHE A 453 -2.57 -5.56 10.12
CA PHE A 453 -3.21 -6.70 9.47
C PHE A 453 -2.81 -8.02 10.14
N PRO A 454 -3.57 -9.13 9.93
CA PRO A 454 -3.23 -10.45 10.44
C PRO A 454 -1.79 -10.85 10.08
N ASN A 455 -1.05 -11.37 11.06
CA ASN A 455 0.36 -11.79 10.93
C ASN A 455 1.35 -10.69 10.50
N ARG A 456 0.94 -9.42 10.54
CA ARG A 456 1.81 -8.29 10.17
C ARG A 456 2.99 -8.10 11.11
N GLU A 457 2.92 -8.68 12.29
CA GLU A 457 4.01 -8.71 13.28
C GLU A 457 5.04 -9.82 13.02
N GLY A 458 4.75 -10.78 12.12
CA GLY A 458 5.68 -11.85 11.72
C GLY A 458 5.38 -13.24 12.29
N SER A 459 4.27 -13.45 13.00
CA SER A 459 3.85 -14.78 13.45
C SER A 459 3.48 -15.70 12.27
N LYS A 460 3.61 -17.02 12.48
CA LYS A 460 3.40 -18.04 11.42
C LYS A 460 2.31 -19.02 11.85
N VAL A 461 1.11 -18.82 11.31
CA VAL A 461 -0.07 -19.66 11.61
C VAL A 461 0.19 -21.13 11.33
N GLN A 462 0.90 -21.46 10.23
CA GLN A 462 1.26 -22.84 9.88
C GLN A 462 2.17 -23.53 10.93
N LYS A 463 2.77 -22.76 11.82
CA LYS A 463 3.56 -23.25 12.97
C LYS A 463 2.81 -23.15 14.29
N GLY A 464 1.50 -22.90 14.26
CA GLY A 464 0.67 -22.73 15.46
C GLY A 464 0.95 -21.42 16.21
N GLN A 465 1.52 -20.40 15.53
CA GLN A 465 1.86 -19.12 16.12
C GLN A 465 0.82 -18.07 15.78
N VAL A 466 0.49 -17.23 16.76
CA VAL A 466 -0.34 -16.03 16.59
C VAL A 466 0.15 -14.94 17.51
N ALA A 467 0.17 -13.71 17.05
CA ALA A 467 0.35 -12.52 17.86
C ALA A 467 -0.50 -11.41 17.23
N SER A 468 -0.55 -10.25 17.85
CA SER A 468 -1.38 -9.17 17.35
C SER A 468 -0.73 -7.81 17.53
N VAL A 469 -1.11 -6.88 16.66
CA VAL A 469 -0.65 -5.49 16.67
C VAL A 469 -1.83 -4.56 16.82
N ALA A 470 -1.70 -3.57 17.70
CA ALA A 470 -2.51 -2.36 17.67
C ALA A 470 -1.66 -1.17 17.25
N LEU A 471 -2.28 -0.22 16.52
CA LEU A 471 -1.60 1.03 16.16
C LEU A 471 -1.88 2.11 17.20
N MET A 472 -0.85 2.84 17.59
CA MET A 472 -0.93 3.89 18.60
C MET A 472 0.11 4.99 18.33
N ASP A 473 -0.14 6.21 18.82
CA ASP A 473 0.85 7.28 18.73
C ASP A 473 2.07 7.03 19.62
N ALA A 474 3.24 7.48 19.18
CA ALA A 474 4.52 7.35 19.88
C ALA A 474 4.47 7.87 21.33
N ARG A 475 3.70 8.92 21.58
CA ARG A 475 3.53 9.53 22.91
C ARG A 475 2.81 8.58 23.85
N SER A 476 1.70 7.98 23.40
CA SER A 476 0.96 6.99 24.21
C SER A 476 1.71 5.65 24.32
N ILE A 477 2.53 5.28 23.34
CA ILE A 477 3.46 4.15 23.46
C ILE A 477 4.50 4.43 24.58
N ALA A 478 5.08 5.62 24.59
CA ALA A 478 6.04 6.03 25.63
C ALA A 478 5.38 6.10 27.02
N ALA A 479 4.13 6.59 27.10
CA ALA A 479 3.37 6.61 28.36
C ALA A 479 3.10 5.19 28.88
N THR A 480 2.74 4.27 27.99
CA THR A 480 2.58 2.84 28.30
C THR A 480 3.91 2.22 28.76
N ALA A 481 5.02 2.56 28.12
CA ALA A 481 6.35 2.11 28.50
C ALA A 481 6.75 2.66 29.89
N ALA A 482 6.52 3.95 30.18
CA ALA A 482 6.74 4.54 31.49
C ALA A 482 5.93 3.85 32.60
N ASN A 483 4.74 3.33 32.23
CA ASN A 483 3.87 2.54 33.10
C ASN A 483 4.15 1.02 32.99
N LYS A 484 5.33 0.63 32.54
CA LYS A 484 5.84 -0.76 32.50
C LYS A 484 4.92 -1.73 31.75
N GLY A 485 4.37 -1.30 30.61
CA GLY A 485 3.51 -2.11 29.75
C GLY A 485 2.00 -2.01 30.05
N TYR A 486 1.55 -1.31 31.07
CA TYR A 486 0.13 -1.07 31.27
C TYR A 486 -0.34 0.05 30.34
N LEU A 487 -1.33 -0.23 29.49
CA LEU A 487 -1.85 0.71 28.50
C LEU A 487 -2.22 2.06 29.15
N THR A 488 -1.62 3.12 28.66
CA THR A 488 -1.73 4.47 29.22
C THR A 488 -1.77 5.50 28.10
N ALA A 489 -2.73 6.42 28.14
CA ALA A 489 -2.78 7.55 27.24
C ALA A 489 -1.74 8.61 27.63
N ALA A 490 -1.10 9.25 26.65
CA ALA A 490 -0.12 10.29 26.92
C ALA A 490 -0.74 11.51 27.62
N THR A 491 -2.03 11.74 27.43
CA THR A 491 -2.79 12.81 28.10
C THR A 491 -3.01 12.59 29.60
N ASP A 492 -2.77 11.36 30.09
CA ASP A 492 -2.87 11.03 31.52
C ASP A 492 -1.61 11.48 32.29
N LEU A 493 -0.56 11.91 31.59
CA LEU A 493 0.70 12.32 32.16
C LEU A 493 0.90 13.84 32.01
N ASP A 494 1.43 14.49 33.06
CA ASP A 494 1.87 15.87 32.97
C ASP A 494 3.33 15.94 32.53
N VAL A 495 3.57 16.09 31.23
CA VAL A 495 4.88 16.07 30.60
C VAL A 495 5.26 17.46 30.13
N ASN A 496 6.49 17.87 30.38
CA ASN A 496 7.06 19.07 29.77
C ASN A 496 7.82 18.70 28.49
N TYR A 497 7.18 18.92 27.33
CA TYR A 497 7.80 18.66 26.02
C TYR A 497 8.80 19.75 25.66
N THR A 498 10.07 19.37 25.46
CA THR A 498 11.18 20.30 25.20
C THR A 498 11.17 20.92 23.81
N LYS A 499 10.57 20.23 22.84
CA LYS A 499 10.45 20.67 21.43
C LYS A 499 11.76 21.18 20.83
N PRO A 500 12.84 20.37 20.81
CA PRO A 500 14.13 20.80 20.28
C PRO A 500 14.03 21.10 18.78
N LYS A 501 14.85 22.06 18.32
CA LYS A 501 14.92 22.41 16.91
C LYS A 501 15.69 21.33 16.13
N TYR A 502 15.17 20.94 14.96
CA TYR A 502 15.83 20.02 14.03
C TYR A 502 16.83 20.74 13.14
N PHE A 503 17.97 20.10 12.89
CA PHE A 503 18.99 20.54 11.93
C PHE A 503 19.36 19.37 11.02
N PHE A 504 19.32 19.60 9.71
CA PHE A 504 19.71 18.60 8.73
C PHE A 504 21.19 18.71 8.36
N ASP A 505 21.94 17.62 8.47
CA ASP A 505 23.34 17.53 8.05
C ASP A 505 23.45 16.74 6.75
N SER A 506 23.58 17.43 5.61
CA SER A 506 23.66 16.82 4.28
C SER A 506 24.86 15.88 4.09
N ARG A 507 25.97 16.12 4.84
CA ARG A 507 27.21 15.32 4.75
C ARG A 507 26.98 13.84 5.00
N ILE A 508 25.95 13.48 5.78
CA ILE A 508 25.59 12.09 6.05
C ILE A 508 25.22 11.38 4.76
N TYR A 509 24.40 12.02 3.92
CA TYR A 509 24.04 11.45 2.62
C TYR A 509 25.15 11.62 1.58
N GLU A 510 25.84 12.76 1.54
CA GLU A 510 26.97 13.00 0.63
C GLU A 510 28.07 11.94 0.78
N ASN A 511 28.29 11.42 1.98
CA ASN A 511 29.28 10.38 2.25
C ASN A 511 28.84 8.96 1.86
N ARG A 512 27.54 8.69 1.71
CA ARG A 512 27.07 7.29 1.57
C ARG A 512 26.09 7.05 0.43
N VAL A 513 25.32 8.05 0.01
CA VAL A 513 24.36 7.90 -1.09
C VAL A 513 25.07 8.09 -2.41
N PHE A 514 24.94 7.12 -3.31
CA PHE A 514 25.39 7.29 -4.68
C PHE A 514 24.33 8.07 -5.48
N ASP A 515 24.74 9.18 -6.05
CA ASP A 515 23.89 10.01 -6.91
C ASP A 515 24.60 10.25 -8.26
N SER A 516 24.07 9.65 -9.31
CA SER A 516 24.57 9.82 -10.67
C SER A 516 24.37 11.22 -11.25
N LYS A 517 23.59 12.09 -10.59
CA LYS A 517 23.12 13.37 -11.13
C LYS A 517 22.40 13.25 -12.49
N GLY A 518 21.69 12.11 -12.69
CA GLY A 518 20.99 11.80 -13.94
C GLY A 518 21.90 11.37 -15.12
N VAL A 519 23.18 11.18 -14.85
CA VAL A 519 24.16 10.73 -15.89
C VAL A 519 24.20 9.20 -15.90
N ALA A 520 23.79 8.60 -17.01
CA ALA A 520 23.88 7.16 -17.24
C ALA A 520 25.28 6.78 -17.73
N ASP A 521 25.81 5.66 -17.25
CA ASP A 521 27.07 5.06 -17.74
C ASP A 521 26.80 3.67 -18.34
N PRO A 522 26.59 3.56 -19.66
CA PRO A 522 26.32 2.27 -20.33
C PRO A 522 27.42 1.23 -20.16
N SER A 523 28.66 1.63 -19.85
CA SER A 523 29.81 0.73 -19.68
C SER A 523 29.74 -0.10 -18.38
N VAL A 524 28.92 0.32 -17.42
CA VAL A 524 28.77 -0.41 -16.15
C VAL A 524 28.09 -1.75 -16.38
N GLU A 525 28.73 -2.83 -15.93
CA GLU A 525 28.12 -4.16 -15.91
C GLU A 525 27.19 -4.30 -14.68
N ILE A 526 25.97 -4.78 -14.91
CA ILE A 526 25.03 -5.05 -13.83
C ILE A 526 25.45 -6.33 -13.09
N GLN A 527 25.52 -6.25 -11.76
CA GLN A 527 25.81 -7.42 -10.94
C GLN A 527 24.51 -8.18 -10.64
N PHE A 528 24.47 -9.44 -11.07
CA PHE A 528 23.37 -10.38 -10.80
C PHE A 528 23.81 -11.38 -9.75
N GLY A 529 23.03 -11.51 -8.68
CA GLY A 529 23.17 -12.62 -7.76
C GLY A 529 22.45 -13.89 -8.27
N PRO A 530 22.78 -15.07 -7.76
CA PRO A 530 22.15 -16.33 -8.18
C PRO A 530 20.62 -16.37 -7.99
N ASN A 531 20.09 -15.58 -7.06
CA ASN A 531 18.64 -15.50 -6.80
C ASN A 531 17.90 -14.54 -7.75
N ILE A 532 18.60 -13.63 -8.41
CA ILE A 532 17.95 -12.69 -9.34
C ILE A 532 17.63 -13.44 -10.65
N LYS A 533 16.34 -13.61 -10.93
CA LYS A 533 15.85 -14.37 -12.08
C LYS A 533 15.03 -13.48 -13.01
N ASP A 534 15.08 -13.81 -14.29
CA ASP A 534 14.20 -13.21 -15.29
C ASP A 534 12.75 -13.70 -15.13
N TRP A 535 11.83 -12.93 -15.65
CA TRP A 535 10.43 -13.33 -15.74
C TRP A 535 10.29 -14.54 -16.69
N PRO A 536 9.45 -15.53 -16.36
CA PRO A 536 9.13 -16.60 -17.30
C PRO A 536 8.36 -16.05 -18.51
N ALA A 537 8.38 -16.77 -19.60
CA ALA A 537 7.56 -16.43 -20.77
C ALA A 537 6.07 -16.44 -20.40
N MET A 538 5.33 -15.47 -20.92
CA MET A 538 3.89 -15.32 -20.69
C MET A 538 3.16 -15.45 -22.02
N SER A 539 2.12 -16.33 -22.07
CA SER A 539 1.31 -16.56 -23.27
C SER A 539 0.39 -15.36 -23.52
N ALA A 540 0.10 -15.10 -24.80
CA ALA A 540 -0.95 -14.15 -25.18
C ALA A 540 -2.35 -14.68 -24.81
N LEU A 541 -3.33 -13.80 -24.67
CA LEU A 541 -4.71 -14.21 -24.37
C LEU A 541 -5.21 -15.17 -25.47
N PRO A 542 -5.68 -16.39 -25.11
CA PRO A 542 -6.20 -17.37 -26.08
C PRO A 542 -7.58 -16.97 -26.60
N GLU A 543 -8.06 -17.66 -27.65
CA GLU A 543 -9.40 -17.47 -28.17
C GLU A 543 -10.47 -17.93 -27.17
N HIS A 544 -10.28 -19.09 -26.57
CA HIS A 544 -11.13 -19.66 -25.52
C HIS A 544 -10.33 -19.94 -24.26
N MET A 545 -10.97 -19.92 -23.10
CA MET A 545 -10.29 -20.14 -21.84
C MET A 545 -10.97 -21.23 -21.01
N VAL A 546 -10.17 -22.16 -20.48
CA VAL A 546 -10.59 -23.17 -19.51
C VAL A 546 -9.86 -22.92 -18.20
N LEU A 547 -10.58 -22.52 -17.18
CA LEU A 547 -10.04 -22.18 -15.87
C LEU A 547 -10.44 -23.17 -14.81
N LYS A 548 -9.49 -23.61 -13.98
CA LYS A 548 -9.78 -24.32 -12.74
C LYS A 548 -9.89 -23.30 -11.60
N VAL A 549 -10.97 -23.36 -10.83
CA VAL A 549 -11.09 -22.60 -9.58
C VAL A 549 -10.20 -23.27 -8.54
N VAL A 550 -9.11 -22.64 -8.14
CA VAL A 550 -8.09 -23.26 -7.29
C VAL A 550 -8.07 -22.71 -5.86
N SER A 551 -8.83 -21.66 -5.60
CA SER A 551 -9.11 -21.15 -4.27
C SER A 551 -10.41 -20.33 -4.24
N GLU A 552 -11.14 -20.42 -3.13
CA GLU A 552 -12.42 -19.74 -2.90
C GLU A 552 -12.37 -19.09 -1.51
N ILE A 553 -12.40 -17.76 -1.46
CA ILE A 553 -12.18 -16.97 -0.25
C ILE A 553 -13.41 -16.12 0.04
N HIS A 554 -14.09 -16.38 1.15
CA HIS A 554 -15.33 -15.72 1.55
C HIS A 554 -15.16 -14.62 2.60
N ASP A 555 -13.94 -14.33 3.02
CA ASP A 555 -13.69 -13.20 3.92
C ASP A 555 -14.17 -11.89 3.31
N PRO A 556 -14.74 -10.98 4.11
CA PRO A 556 -15.25 -9.69 3.61
C PRO A 556 -14.20 -8.86 2.86
N VAL A 557 -12.92 -8.97 3.25
CA VAL A 557 -11.76 -8.36 2.60
C VAL A 557 -10.61 -9.35 2.62
N THR A 558 -9.94 -9.53 1.48
CA THR A 558 -8.68 -10.30 1.41
C THR A 558 -7.53 -9.35 1.18
N THR A 559 -6.62 -9.29 2.15
CA THR A 559 -5.46 -8.40 2.08
C THR A 559 -4.39 -8.93 1.13
N THR A 560 -3.52 -8.05 0.65
CA THR A 560 -2.37 -8.46 -0.16
C THR A 560 -1.35 -9.29 0.64
N ASP A 561 -1.31 -9.16 1.96
CA ASP A 561 -0.46 -10.01 2.82
C ASP A 561 -0.99 -11.45 2.95
N GLU A 562 -2.28 -11.67 2.76
CA GLU A 562 -2.88 -13.00 2.63
C GLU A 562 -2.63 -13.59 1.23
N LEU A 563 -2.68 -12.75 0.18
CA LEU A 563 -2.37 -13.16 -1.18
C LEU A 563 -0.88 -13.48 -1.37
N ILE A 564 0.02 -12.69 -0.76
CA ILE A 564 1.47 -12.91 -0.76
C ILE A 564 2.10 -12.32 0.52
N PRO A 565 2.63 -13.13 1.45
CA PRO A 565 3.18 -12.65 2.70
C PRO A 565 4.38 -11.72 2.50
N SER A 566 4.34 -10.50 3.02
CA SER A 566 5.36 -9.48 2.76
C SER A 566 6.69 -9.75 3.45
N GLY A 567 6.69 -9.97 4.76
CA GLY A 567 7.92 -10.14 5.55
C GLY A 567 8.64 -11.46 5.27
N GLU A 568 7.90 -12.56 5.21
CA GLU A 568 8.43 -13.91 4.99
C GLU A 568 9.08 -14.08 3.62
N THR A 569 8.64 -13.31 2.63
CA THR A 569 9.05 -13.45 1.23
C THR A 569 10.03 -12.36 0.78
N SER A 570 10.46 -11.47 1.66
CA SER A 570 11.28 -10.31 1.29
C SER A 570 12.54 -10.68 0.49
N SER A 571 13.21 -11.79 0.86
CA SER A 571 14.43 -12.27 0.19
C SER A 571 14.19 -12.94 -1.17
N PHE A 572 12.95 -13.22 -1.55
CA PHE A 572 12.60 -13.88 -2.83
C PHE A 572 12.01 -12.92 -3.86
N ARG A 573 11.91 -11.62 -3.54
CA ARG A 573 11.26 -10.61 -4.41
C ARG A 573 11.95 -10.41 -5.77
N SER A 574 13.21 -10.76 -5.87
CA SER A 574 14.00 -10.74 -7.11
C SER A 574 13.95 -12.05 -7.91
N ASN A 575 13.16 -13.03 -7.45
CA ASN A 575 12.96 -14.32 -8.08
C ASN A 575 11.46 -14.61 -8.27
N PRO A 576 10.89 -14.28 -9.42
CA PRO A 576 9.45 -14.43 -9.64
C PRO A 576 8.94 -15.87 -9.41
N LEU A 577 9.73 -16.87 -9.82
CA LEU A 577 9.38 -18.29 -9.63
C LEU A 577 9.44 -18.70 -8.16
N GLY A 578 10.51 -18.31 -7.46
CA GLY A 578 10.69 -18.59 -6.03
C GLY A 578 9.67 -17.86 -5.17
N LEU A 579 9.34 -16.61 -5.52
CA LEU A 579 8.33 -15.84 -4.80
C LEU A 579 6.94 -16.45 -4.94
N ALA A 580 6.58 -16.92 -6.13
CA ALA A 580 5.27 -17.49 -6.40
C ALA A 580 4.94 -18.72 -5.54
N GLU A 581 5.95 -19.44 -5.04
CA GLU A 581 5.76 -20.58 -4.12
C GLU A 581 5.10 -20.20 -2.79
N PHE A 582 5.07 -18.91 -2.46
CA PHE A 582 4.45 -18.40 -1.24
C PHE A 582 3.04 -17.81 -1.47
N ALA A 583 2.53 -17.84 -2.71
CA ALA A 583 1.21 -17.30 -3.01
C ALA A 583 0.13 -18.01 -2.18
N LEU A 584 -0.71 -17.24 -1.49
CA LEU A 584 -1.78 -17.71 -0.59
C LEU A 584 -1.31 -18.67 0.53
N SER A 585 0.00 -18.77 0.79
CA SER A 585 0.55 -19.74 1.77
C SER A 585 -0.02 -19.62 3.17
N ARG A 586 -0.51 -18.44 3.55
CA ARG A 586 -1.14 -18.18 4.86
C ARG A 586 -2.65 -18.40 4.85
N LYS A 587 -3.30 -18.30 3.68
CA LYS A 587 -4.75 -18.36 3.54
C LYS A 587 -5.25 -19.69 2.99
N ASP A 588 -4.62 -20.18 1.93
CA ASP A 588 -4.90 -21.47 1.30
C ASP A 588 -3.59 -22.16 0.90
N PRO A 589 -2.93 -22.88 1.81
CA PRO A 589 -1.66 -23.54 1.55
C PRO A 589 -1.65 -24.53 0.40
N LEU A 590 -2.83 -25.00 -0.05
CA LEU A 590 -2.95 -25.93 -1.17
C LEU A 590 -3.03 -25.22 -2.53
N TYR A 591 -3.19 -23.90 -2.55
CA TYR A 591 -3.34 -23.10 -3.77
C TYR A 591 -2.22 -23.34 -4.79
N VAL A 592 -0.95 -23.23 -4.35
CA VAL A 592 0.21 -23.36 -5.25
C VAL A 592 0.23 -24.72 -5.94
N GLY A 593 -0.02 -25.80 -5.20
CA GLY A 593 -0.09 -27.16 -5.76
C GLY A 593 -1.18 -27.29 -6.83
N ARG A 594 -2.38 -26.80 -6.51
CA ARG A 594 -3.54 -26.86 -7.43
C ARG A 594 -3.31 -26.01 -8.68
N ALA A 595 -2.74 -24.79 -8.55
CA ALA A 595 -2.44 -23.92 -9.67
C ALA A 595 -1.38 -24.55 -10.61
N LYS A 596 -0.32 -25.13 -10.05
CA LYS A 596 0.72 -25.82 -10.82
C LYS A 596 0.20 -27.06 -11.56
N GLU A 597 -0.75 -27.79 -10.98
CA GLU A 597 -1.34 -28.96 -11.66
C GLU A 597 -2.02 -28.54 -12.96
N ILE A 598 -2.89 -27.54 -12.94
CA ILE A 598 -3.55 -27.07 -14.17
C ILE A 598 -2.57 -26.36 -15.12
N GLN A 599 -1.54 -25.68 -14.61
CA GLN A 599 -0.51 -25.04 -15.44
C GLN A 599 0.22 -26.02 -16.34
N LYS A 600 0.31 -27.32 -15.97
CA LYS A 600 0.92 -28.35 -16.82
C LYS A 600 0.23 -28.45 -18.17
N ALA A 601 -1.09 -28.25 -18.22
CA ALA A 601 -1.84 -28.25 -19.47
C ALA A 601 -1.45 -27.11 -20.40
N GLU A 602 -1.30 -25.88 -19.86
CA GLU A 602 -0.84 -24.73 -20.64
C GLU A 602 0.58 -24.95 -21.16
N LYS A 603 1.47 -25.44 -20.32
CA LYS A 603 2.86 -25.74 -20.73
C LYS A 603 2.93 -26.81 -21.82
N ALA A 604 2.05 -27.81 -21.76
CA ALA A 604 1.95 -28.83 -22.81
C ALA A 604 1.51 -28.21 -24.15
N VAL A 605 0.47 -27.34 -24.12
CA VAL A 605 0.02 -26.64 -25.35
C VAL A 605 1.11 -25.74 -25.91
N GLU A 606 1.83 -25.00 -25.03
CA GLU A 606 2.97 -24.17 -25.43
C GLU A 606 4.11 -24.98 -26.06
N ALA A 607 4.34 -26.21 -25.61
CA ALA A 607 5.30 -27.15 -26.14
C ALA A 607 4.83 -27.89 -27.41
N GLY A 608 3.56 -27.72 -27.81
CA GLY A 608 2.94 -28.46 -28.90
C GLY A 608 2.52 -29.90 -28.53
N GLU A 609 2.37 -30.16 -27.23
CA GLU A 609 1.96 -31.41 -26.63
C GLU A 609 0.46 -31.42 -26.29
N CYS A 610 -0.13 -32.58 -26.04
CA CYS A 610 -1.54 -32.73 -25.73
C CYS A 610 -1.81 -32.34 -24.24
N PRO A 611 -2.66 -31.34 -23.94
CA PRO A 611 -2.93 -30.93 -22.55
C PRO A 611 -3.58 -32.05 -21.71
N VAL A 612 -4.30 -32.96 -22.32
CA VAL A 612 -4.95 -34.12 -21.64
C VAL A 612 -3.94 -35.15 -21.14
N GLU A 613 -2.80 -35.30 -21.84
CA GLU A 613 -1.73 -36.20 -21.38
C GLU A 613 -1.06 -35.64 -20.14
N ALA A 614 -0.91 -34.31 -20.06
CA ALA A 614 -0.35 -33.61 -18.90
C ALA A 614 -1.33 -33.54 -17.71
N VAL A 615 -2.64 -33.38 -18.00
CA VAL A 615 -3.71 -33.23 -17.00
C VAL A 615 -4.92 -34.10 -17.43
N PRO A 616 -4.93 -35.36 -17.05
CA PRO A 616 -5.95 -36.34 -17.56
C PRO A 616 -7.41 -35.95 -17.27
N GLU A 617 -7.68 -35.25 -16.18
CA GLU A 617 -9.05 -34.82 -15.83
C GLU A 617 -9.66 -33.85 -16.88
N LEU A 618 -8.85 -33.17 -17.68
CA LEU A 618 -9.31 -32.31 -18.77
C LEU A 618 -10.02 -33.08 -19.88
N GLN A 619 -9.88 -34.41 -19.95
CA GLN A 619 -10.61 -35.23 -20.94
C GLN A 619 -12.12 -35.04 -20.75
N ALA A 620 -12.62 -35.20 -19.53
CA ALA A 620 -14.05 -35.06 -19.23
C ALA A 620 -14.55 -33.62 -19.43
N VAL A 621 -13.71 -32.63 -19.11
CA VAL A 621 -14.01 -31.20 -19.31
C VAL A 621 -14.16 -30.89 -20.79
N ILE A 622 -13.18 -31.30 -21.62
CA ILE A 622 -13.20 -31.10 -23.07
C ILE A 622 -14.39 -31.82 -23.69
N ASP A 623 -14.68 -33.06 -23.28
CA ASP A 623 -15.81 -33.83 -23.80
C ASP A 623 -17.14 -33.17 -23.45
N THR A 624 -17.26 -32.55 -22.29
CA THR A 624 -18.45 -31.78 -21.93
C THR A 624 -18.57 -30.50 -22.80
N ILE A 625 -17.46 -29.77 -23.01
CA ILE A 625 -17.45 -28.54 -23.84
C ILE A 625 -17.87 -28.90 -25.30
N LYS A 626 -17.39 -30.02 -25.84
CA LYS A 626 -17.72 -30.49 -27.17
C LYS A 626 -19.22 -30.71 -27.41
N THR A 627 -20.02 -30.93 -26.39
CA THR A 627 -21.48 -31.07 -26.54
C THR A 627 -22.15 -29.81 -27.08
N VAL A 628 -21.55 -28.66 -26.86
CA VAL A 628 -22.01 -27.32 -27.30
C VAL A 628 -21.10 -26.73 -28.37
N TYR A 629 -19.77 -26.95 -28.25
CA TYR A 629 -18.73 -26.48 -29.16
C TYR A 629 -17.99 -27.65 -29.82
N PRO A 630 -18.56 -28.27 -30.88
CA PRO A 630 -18.07 -29.55 -31.44
C PRO A 630 -16.58 -29.53 -31.84
N ASP A 631 -16.09 -28.43 -32.39
CA ASP A 631 -14.70 -28.29 -32.85
C ASP A 631 -13.70 -28.15 -31.71
N PHE A 632 -14.16 -27.82 -30.50
CA PHE A 632 -13.29 -27.49 -29.37
C PHE A 632 -12.32 -28.64 -29.04
N GLY A 633 -12.82 -29.89 -29.12
CA GLY A 633 -12.03 -31.05 -28.70
C GLY A 633 -10.77 -31.31 -29.51
N GLU A 634 -10.79 -31.08 -30.83
CA GLU A 634 -9.60 -31.25 -31.68
C GLU A 634 -8.68 -30.03 -31.64
N LYS A 635 -9.25 -28.84 -31.76
CA LYS A 635 -8.50 -27.60 -31.80
C LYS A 635 -7.79 -27.30 -30.46
N ALA A 636 -8.46 -27.49 -29.34
CA ALA A 636 -7.89 -27.30 -28.00
C ALA A 636 -6.68 -28.23 -27.72
N ARG A 637 -6.54 -29.31 -28.44
CA ARG A 637 -5.43 -30.26 -28.29
C ARG A 637 -4.25 -29.97 -29.21
N LYS A 638 -4.48 -29.25 -30.32
CA LYS A 638 -3.49 -29.12 -31.41
C LYS A 638 -3.14 -27.69 -31.78
N GLU A 639 -4.05 -26.73 -31.55
CA GLU A 639 -3.87 -25.36 -32.04
C GLU A 639 -3.47 -24.46 -30.91
N LYS A 640 -2.18 -23.97 -30.95
CA LYS A 640 -1.68 -23.01 -30.01
C LYS A 640 -2.47 -21.70 -30.09
N GLY A 641 -2.89 -21.17 -28.92
CA GLY A 641 -3.65 -19.93 -28.83
C GLY A 641 -5.16 -20.09 -29.05
N TYR A 642 -5.64 -21.29 -29.45
CA TYR A 642 -7.07 -21.53 -29.55
C TYR A 642 -7.73 -21.72 -28.18
N ALA A 643 -7.16 -22.54 -27.30
CA ALA A 643 -7.61 -22.70 -25.93
C ALA A 643 -6.45 -22.52 -24.97
N GLY A 644 -6.65 -21.72 -23.94
CA GLY A 644 -5.73 -21.56 -22.82
C GLY A 644 -6.26 -22.29 -21.59
N PHE A 645 -5.34 -22.89 -20.84
CA PHE A 645 -5.62 -23.65 -19.63
C PHE A 645 -4.92 -22.98 -18.43
N GLY A 646 -5.66 -22.71 -17.38
CA GLY A 646 -5.06 -22.09 -16.21
C GLY A 646 -5.96 -22.04 -15.00
N SER A 647 -5.57 -21.22 -14.04
CA SER A 647 -6.27 -21.10 -12.78
C SER A 647 -6.98 -19.75 -12.62
N THR A 648 -7.98 -19.77 -11.76
CA THR A 648 -8.62 -18.57 -11.21
C THR A 648 -8.86 -18.75 -9.72
N ILE A 649 -8.99 -17.63 -9.00
CA ILE A 649 -9.48 -17.60 -7.63
C ILE A 649 -10.79 -16.82 -7.57
N PHE A 650 -11.62 -17.16 -6.60
CA PHE A 650 -12.70 -16.29 -6.15
C PHE A 650 -12.33 -15.67 -4.81
N ALA A 651 -12.60 -14.38 -4.65
CA ALA A 651 -12.53 -13.69 -3.37
C ALA A 651 -13.55 -12.55 -3.32
N VAL A 652 -14.20 -12.33 -2.17
CA VAL A 652 -15.24 -11.31 -2.03
C VAL A 652 -14.71 -9.91 -2.36
N LYS A 653 -13.60 -9.51 -1.75
CA LYS A 653 -12.98 -8.18 -1.96
C LYS A 653 -11.46 -8.25 -1.82
N PRO A 654 -10.77 -8.74 -2.84
CA PRO A 654 -9.31 -8.90 -2.78
C PRO A 654 -8.55 -7.60 -3.04
N GLY A 655 -7.32 -7.52 -2.51
CA GLY A 655 -6.30 -6.57 -2.92
C GLY A 655 -6.15 -5.33 -2.04
N ASP A 656 -6.60 -5.37 -0.79
CA ASP A 656 -6.26 -4.34 0.18
C ASP A 656 -4.85 -4.57 0.73
N GLY A 657 -4.01 -3.55 0.72
CA GLY A 657 -2.64 -3.63 1.25
C GLY A 657 -1.55 -3.13 0.31
N SER A 658 -0.29 -3.53 0.56
CA SER A 658 0.91 -2.99 -0.10
C SER A 658 1.47 -3.85 -1.25
N ALA A 659 1.47 -5.17 -1.09
CA ALA A 659 2.13 -6.09 -2.03
C ALA A 659 1.24 -6.43 -3.26
N ARG A 660 0.54 -5.43 -3.80
CA ARG A 660 -0.46 -5.59 -4.86
C ARG A 660 0.11 -6.14 -6.16
N GLU A 661 1.29 -5.68 -6.53
CA GLU A 661 1.96 -6.17 -7.74
C GLU A 661 2.32 -7.64 -7.60
N GLN A 662 2.96 -8.03 -6.48
CA GLN A 662 3.35 -9.42 -6.25
C GLN A 662 2.13 -10.33 -6.04
N ALA A 663 1.04 -9.80 -5.45
CA ALA A 663 -0.21 -10.54 -5.32
C ALA A 663 -0.81 -10.94 -6.69
N ALA A 664 -0.61 -10.11 -7.72
CA ALA A 664 -1.02 -10.40 -9.10
C ALA A 664 0.02 -11.24 -9.85
N SER A 665 1.29 -10.80 -9.86
CA SER A 665 2.35 -11.45 -10.63
C SER A 665 2.61 -12.90 -10.20
N CYS A 666 2.55 -13.20 -8.91
CA CYS A 666 2.73 -14.57 -8.42
C CYS A 666 1.63 -15.52 -8.92
N GLN A 667 0.39 -15.06 -8.98
CA GLN A 667 -0.70 -15.84 -9.56
C GLN A 667 -0.46 -16.09 -11.06
N LYS A 668 -0.05 -15.04 -11.81
CA LYS A 668 0.28 -15.18 -13.24
C LYS A 668 1.43 -16.14 -13.47
N VAL A 669 2.49 -16.08 -12.70
CA VAL A 669 3.64 -17.00 -12.77
C VAL A 669 3.22 -18.44 -12.55
N LEU A 670 2.20 -18.70 -11.73
CA LEU A 670 1.61 -20.02 -11.48
C LEU A 670 0.52 -20.42 -12.48
N GLY A 671 0.35 -19.67 -13.57
CA GLY A 671 -0.65 -19.98 -14.60
C GLY A 671 -2.02 -19.38 -14.32
N GLY A 672 -2.12 -18.35 -13.49
CA GLY A 672 -3.35 -17.59 -13.25
C GLY A 672 -3.71 -16.73 -14.47
N TRP A 673 -4.99 -16.80 -14.90
CA TRP A 673 -5.51 -16.02 -16.02
C TRP A 673 -6.57 -15.01 -15.60
N ALA A 674 -7.20 -15.21 -14.46
CA ALA A 674 -8.25 -14.32 -13.97
C ALA A 674 -8.31 -14.31 -12.44
N ASN A 675 -8.90 -13.25 -11.90
CA ASN A 675 -9.54 -13.27 -10.59
C ASN A 675 -11.04 -13.03 -10.78
N ILE A 676 -11.87 -13.66 -9.96
CA ILE A 676 -13.31 -13.43 -9.90
C ILE A 676 -13.59 -12.86 -8.52
N ALA A 677 -14.24 -11.69 -8.45
CA ALA A 677 -14.51 -10.99 -7.19
C ALA A 677 -15.93 -10.40 -7.17
N ASN A 678 -16.49 -10.14 -5.98
CA ASN A 678 -17.69 -9.31 -5.91
C ASN A 678 -17.34 -7.83 -6.11
N GLU A 679 -16.18 -7.39 -5.62
CA GLU A 679 -15.56 -6.08 -5.89
C GLU A 679 -14.05 -6.15 -5.64
N TYR A 680 -13.30 -5.23 -6.21
CA TYR A 680 -11.87 -5.08 -5.90
C TYR A 680 -11.67 -4.04 -4.81
N ALA A 681 -10.84 -4.34 -3.80
CA ALA A 681 -10.59 -3.45 -2.67
C ALA A 681 -10.03 -2.10 -3.12
N THR A 682 -9.14 -2.11 -4.12
CA THR A 682 -8.55 -0.90 -4.69
C THR A 682 -8.45 -0.97 -6.21
N LYS A 683 -8.54 0.18 -6.89
CA LYS A 683 -8.22 0.29 -8.32
C LYS A 683 -6.82 -0.24 -8.61
N ARG A 684 -5.88 -0.01 -7.71
CA ARG A 684 -4.47 -0.41 -7.84
C ARG A 684 -4.25 -1.90 -7.97
N TYR A 685 -4.99 -2.74 -7.22
CA TYR A 685 -4.89 -4.20 -7.38
C TYR A 685 -5.46 -4.66 -8.71
N ARG A 686 -6.61 -4.10 -9.13
CA ARG A 686 -7.20 -4.35 -10.45
C ARG A 686 -6.22 -3.99 -11.58
N SER A 687 -5.58 -2.83 -11.51
CA SER A 687 -4.57 -2.40 -12.50
C SER A 687 -3.37 -3.35 -12.55
N ASN A 688 -2.92 -3.87 -11.41
CA ASN A 688 -1.84 -4.86 -11.38
C ASN A 688 -2.24 -6.20 -12.01
N LEU A 689 -3.46 -6.68 -11.82
CA LEU A 689 -3.97 -7.85 -12.55
C LEU A 689 -3.88 -7.63 -14.07
N ILE A 690 -4.37 -6.49 -14.55
CA ILE A 690 -4.35 -6.12 -15.97
C ILE A 690 -2.92 -6.07 -16.51
N ASN A 691 -2.00 -5.41 -15.79
CA ASN A 691 -0.60 -5.30 -16.20
C ASN A 691 0.11 -6.66 -16.32
N TRP A 692 -0.36 -7.66 -15.57
CA TRP A 692 0.08 -9.05 -15.71
C TRP A 692 -0.80 -9.88 -16.65
N GLY A 693 -1.67 -9.22 -17.44
CA GLY A 693 -2.53 -9.87 -18.42
C GLY A 693 -3.59 -10.79 -17.82
N MET A 694 -3.97 -10.54 -16.58
CA MET A 694 -5.04 -11.27 -15.90
C MET A 694 -6.36 -10.52 -16.00
N LEU A 695 -7.45 -11.25 -16.21
CA LEU A 695 -8.80 -10.71 -16.36
C LEU A 695 -9.41 -10.44 -14.98
N PRO A 696 -9.77 -9.18 -14.67
CA PRO A 696 -10.35 -8.80 -13.40
C PRO A 696 -11.89 -8.89 -13.44
N PHE A 697 -12.42 -10.09 -13.40
CA PHE A 697 -13.85 -10.33 -13.45
C PHE A 697 -14.56 -9.96 -12.15
N ILE A 698 -15.79 -9.49 -12.30
CA ILE A 698 -16.73 -9.21 -11.23
C ILE A 698 -17.93 -10.14 -11.37
N ILE A 699 -18.41 -10.70 -10.25
CA ILE A 699 -19.63 -11.49 -10.17
C ILE A 699 -20.55 -10.90 -9.11
N GLY A 700 -21.88 -10.93 -9.34
CA GLY A 700 -22.86 -10.44 -8.38
C GLY A 700 -22.77 -11.14 -7.02
N LYS A 701 -23.19 -10.45 -5.96
CA LYS A 701 -23.30 -11.05 -4.62
C LYS A 701 -24.41 -12.11 -4.60
N GLY A 702 -24.21 -13.20 -3.90
CA GLY A 702 -25.14 -14.31 -3.75
C GLY A 702 -24.43 -15.65 -3.90
N ASP A 703 -25.20 -16.70 -4.15
CA ASP A 703 -24.66 -18.05 -4.35
C ASP A 703 -23.83 -18.10 -5.63
N LEU A 704 -22.64 -18.67 -5.54
CA LEU A 704 -21.75 -18.83 -6.68
C LEU A 704 -22.25 -19.97 -7.59
N PRO A 705 -22.15 -19.81 -8.91
CA PRO A 705 -22.50 -20.89 -9.87
C PRO A 705 -21.46 -22.00 -9.93
N PHE A 706 -20.36 -21.89 -9.21
CA PHE A 706 -19.22 -22.81 -9.14
C PHE A 706 -18.74 -22.98 -7.69
N GLU A 707 -17.92 -23.99 -7.48
CA GLU A 707 -17.25 -24.30 -6.23
C GLU A 707 -15.74 -24.45 -6.45
N ASN A 708 -14.99 -24.48 -5.35
CA ASN A 708 -13.55 -24.74 -5.41
C ASN A 708 -13.29 -26.09 -6.13
N LEU A 709 -12.32 -26.10 -7.05
CA LEU A 709 -11.91 -27.18 -7.96
C LEU A 709 -12.81 -27.40 -9.20
N ASP A 710 -13.90 -26.67 -9.35
CA ASP A 710 -14.68 -26.69 -10.59
C ASP A 710 -13.89 -26.12 -11.76
N TYR A 711 -14.27 -26.56 -12.97
CA TYR A 711 -13.78 -25.98 -14.22
C TYR A 711 -14.78 -24.96 -14.76
N LEU A 712 -14.27 -23.83 -15.22
CA LEU A 712 -15.02 -22.79 -15.91
C LEU A 712 -14.59 -22.74 -17.38
N PHE A 713 -15.54 -22.62 -18.28
CA PHE A 713 -15.30 -22.41 -19.70
C PHE A 713 -15.76 -21.02 -20.10
N ILE A 714 -14.86 -20.23 -20.68
CA ILE A 714 -15.14 -18.88 -21.17
C ILE A 714 -14.84 -18.85 -22.67
N PRO A 715 -15.90 -18.98 -23.50
CA PRO A 715 -15.75 -19.00 -24.97
C PRO A 715 -15.44 -17.59 -25.49
N GLU A 716 -14.72 -17.50 -26.60
CA GLU A 716 -14.45 -16.27 -27.38
C GLU A 716 -13.96 -15.09 -26.52
N ILE A 717 -13.22 -15.37 -25.44
CA ILE A 717 -12.78 -14.33 -24.50
C ILE A 717 -11.89 -13.30 -25.18
N ARG A 718 -11.02 -13.72 -26.11
CA ARG A 718 -10.19 -12.80 -26.87
C ARG A 718 -11.02 -11.81 -27.65
N LYS A 719 -12.02 -12.30 -28.37
CA LYS A 719 -12.95 -11.46 -29.13
C LYS A 719 -13.77 -10.54 -28.23
N ALA A 720 -14.22 -11.04 -27.07
CA ALA A 720 -14.96 -10.21 -26.12
C ALA A 720 -14.10 -9.03 -25.61
N VAL A 721 -12.80 -9.23 -25.37
CA VAL A 721 -11.87 -8.16 -25.01
C VAL A 721 -11.64 -7.21 -26.19
N GLU A 722 -11.46 -7.71 -27.41
CA GLU A 722 -11.30 -6.90 -28.64
C GLU A 722 -12.54 -6.03 -28.90
N ASP A 723 -13.74 -6.61 -28.73
CA ASP A 723 -15.03 -5.96 -28.98
C ASP A 723 -15.51 -5.04 -27.81
N LYS A 724 -14.70 -4.90 -26.75
CA LYS A 724 -15.02 -4.07 -25.57
C LYS A 724 -16.29 -4.50 -24.83
N GLN A 725 -16.56 -5.80 -24.78
CA GLN A 725 -17.72 -6.31 -24.06
C GLN A 725 -17.51 -6.21 -22.54
N SER A 726 -18.52 -5.72 -21.82
CA SER A 726 -18.52 -5.67 -20.35
C SER A 726 -19.16 -6.91 -19.73
N GLU A 727 -20.10 -7.54 -20.42
CA GLU A 727 -20.74 -8.78 -19.99
C GLU A 727 -20.12 -9.95 -20.73
N ILE A 728 -19.54 -10.88 -19.97
CA ILE A 728 -18.80 -12.02 -20.48
C ILE A 728 -19.57 -13.29 -20.15
N GLN A 729 -19.96 -14.02 -21.18
CA GLN A 729 -20.60 -15.34 -21.02
C GLN A 729 -19.57 -16.34 -20.52
N ALA A 730 -19.92 -17.06 -19.46
CA ALA A 730 -19.12 -18.13 -18.88
C ALA A 730 -20.01 -19.35 -18.56
N TYR A 731 -19.37 -20.50 -18.42
CA TYR A 731 -20.04 -21.75 -18.06
C TYR A 731 -19.28 -22.47 -16.96
N ALA A 732 -19.97 -22.90 -15.93
CA ALA A 732 -19.45 -23.92 -15.02
C ALA A 732 -19.61 -25.32 -15.63
N VAL A 733 -18.52 -26.08 -15.67
CA VAL A 733 -18.53 -27.46 -16.22
C VAL A 733 -18.84 -28.42 -15.08
N LYS A 734 -20.12 -28.76 -14.93
CA LYS A 734 -20.63 -29.60 -13.84
C LYS A 734 -21.53 -30.71 -14.36
N ASP A 735 -21.40 -31.92 -13.79
CA ASP A 735 -22.28 -33.06 -14.08
C ASP A 735 -22.41 -33.41 -15.58
N GLY A 736 -21.31 -33.24 -16.34
CA GLY A 736 -21.29 -33.47 -17.79
C GLY A 736 -22.07 -32.42 -18.61
N ALA A 737 -22.38 -31.28 -18.05
CA ALA A 737 -23.11 -30.20 -18.71
C ALA A 737 -22.43 -28.84 -18.51
N LEU A 738 -22.69 -27.90 -19.43
CA LEU A 738 -22.31 -26.50 -19.33
C LEU A 738 -23.44 -25.70 -18.66
N LYS A 739 -23.22 -25.23 -17.43
CA LYS A 739 -24.19 -24.40 -16.69
C LYS A 739 -23.83 -22.91 -16.91
N PRO A 740 -24.67 -22.14 -17.63
CA PRO A 740 -24.34 -20.78 -18.01
C PRO A 740 -24.41 -19.80 -16.83
N PHE A 741 -23.50 -18.82 -16.81
CA PHE A 741 -23.55 -17.64 -15.95
C PHE A 741 -22.82 -16.48 -16.60
N SER A 742 -22.98 -15.27 -16.07
CA SER A 742 -22.34 -14.06 -16.57
C SER A 742 -21.29 -13.54 -15.61
N LEU A 743 -20.18 -13.08 -16.17
CA LEU A 743 -19.15 -12.30 -15.48
C LEU A 743 -19.19 -10.88 -16.05
N HIS A 744 -18.92 -9.90 -15.20
CA HIS A 744 -18.78 -8.50 -15.60
C HIS A 744 -17.31 -8.11 -15.60
N MET A 745 -16.93 -7.26 -16.54
CA MET A 745 -15.61 -6.63 -16.59
C MET A 745 -15.79 -5.14 -16.81
N ASP A 746 -15.30 -4.32 -15.85
CA ASP A 746 -15.32 -2.86 -15.99
C ASP A 746 -14.53 -2.42 -17.21
N ALA A 747 -14.90 -1.26 -17.75
CA ALA A 747 -14.26 -0.69 -18.93
C ALA A 747 -12.73 -0.65 -18.81
N LEU A 748 -12.07 -1.13 -19.86
CA LEU A 748 -10.62 -1.09 -20.03
C LEU A 748 -10.23 0.08 -20.92
N THR A 749 -9.12 0.73 -20.64
CA THR A 749 -8.48 1.65 -21.59
C THR A 749 -7.96 0.86 -22.81
N ASP A 750 -7.62 1.53 -23.90
CA ASP A 750 -7.08 0.85 -25.08
C ASP A 750 -5.74 0.16 -24.76
N ASP A 751 -4.86 0.79 -23.99
CA ASP A 751 -3.60 0.19 -23.55
C ASP A 751 -3.81 -1.01 -22.62
N GLU A 752 -4.71 -0.93 -21.65
CA GLU A 752 -5.05 -2.04 -20.75
C GLU A 752 -5.56 -3.25 -21.53
N ARG A 753 -6.36 -3.01 -22.58
CA ARG A 753 -6.86 -4.06 -23.45
C ARG A 753 -5.73 -4.75 -24.23
N GLU A 754 -4.86 -3.96 -24.85
CA GLU A 754 -3.71 -4.48 -25.59
C GLU A 754 -2.76 -5.28 -24.69
N ILE A 755 -2.54 -4.82 -23.44
CA ILE A 755 -1.73 -5.56 -22.46
C ILE A 755 -2.34 -6.93 -22.17
N ILE A 756 -3.65 -7.00 -21.95
CA ILE A 756 -4.36 -8.29 -21.74
C ILE A 756 -4.25 -9.19 -22.99
N LEU A 757 -4.50 -8.66 -24.19
CA LEU A 757 -4.43 -9.41 -25.44
C LEU A 757 -3.05 -9.98 -25.70
N LYS A 758 -1.98 -9.22 -25.37
CA LYS A 758 -0.59 -9.67 -25.51
C LYS A 758 -0.09 -10.53 -24.34
N GLY A 759 -0.89 -10.69 -23.29
CA GLY A 759 -0.64 -11.58 -22.15
C GLY A 759 0.07 -10.95 -20.96
N CYS A 760 0.77 -9.83 -21.12
CA CYS A 760 1.30 -9.00 -20.04
C CYS A 760 1.97 -7.72 -20.58
N LEU A 761 2.30 -6.82 -19.66
CA LEU A 761 2.98 -5.55 -19.95
C LEU A 761 4.34 -5.76 -20.68
N ILE A 762 5.09 -6.78 -20.30
CA ILE A 762 6.40 -7.07 -20.93
C ILE A 762 6.22 -7.36 -22.42
N ASN A 763 5.27 -8.23 -22.76
CA ASN A 763 4.97 -8.58 -24.16
C ASN A 763 4.44 -7.37 -24.94
N TYR A 764 3.61 -6.55 -24.30
CA TYR A 764 3.06 -5.34 -24.89
C TYR A 764 4.15 -4.37 -25.36
N TYR A 765 5.21 -4.17 -24.56
CA TYR A 765 6.29 -3.27 -24.91
C TYR A 765 7.40 -3.89 -25.80
N ARG A 766 7.47 -5.22 -25.84
CA ARG A 766 8.37 -5.88 -26.80
C ARG A 766 7.90 -5.80 -28.27
N GLY A 767 6.64 -5.53 -28.49
CA GLY A 767 5.98 -5.51 -29.81
C GLY A 767 5.27 -6.83 -30.05
#